data_5092203b2cf0b213ffa77c2bd25a2e83
#
_entry.id   5092203b2cf0b213ffa77c2bd25a2e83
#
_cell.length_a   1.000
_cell.length_b   1.000
_cell.length_c   1.000
_cell.angle_alpha   90.00
_cell.angle_beta   90.00
_cell.angle_gamma   90.00
#
_symmetry.space_group_name_H-M   'P 1'
#
loop_
_entity.id
_entity.type
_entity.pdbx_description
1 polymer ?
#
loop_
_entity_poly.entity_id
_entity_poly.type
_entity_poly.pdbx_seq_one_letter_code
_entity_poly.pdbx_strand_id
1 'polypeptide(L)'
;MDLTGKEALISEELEKSDVAVVVLGRGSGETSDRSIENDFNLTAEELSMINKVGAACRKQDKKMIVVMNVCGMMETDSWKWNADGILMAWFPGQECGDAVADVISGKVCPSGRLPMTFPIKYSDIPSSKNYPYVGQTEGKNFDFTNYEEDIWVGYRYFSTAKRGVSFPFGFGLSYTEFSYSKPKISKSGDKYVVAATIKNTGNVAGSEVVQLYVKAPVDASIAVKPESELKAFAKTKLLAPGESETVRLSFSERDIASFDEAASAWSTAKGTYIVQLRKSADPKSSICASSFKINKRKQWTVENILAPVGPVNVMKCDSVQEYPKNKIRDLALIYQGGARRIDWTEEQLLPYVTHQFADRHREWLFDGFLFLDFDDGMGHTFIPRYGMLNARKQEWTWYLDRLFEQGKSLDALDKCIGNMIDSIGNPGFKHKVVLSIPTPIAGQTDWGELGGRKLIFDNYGDRSAAAVWFIDQLVARFNAADYKNIELSGLYWVDEDICHTKDLVKHIAPAVHAKGLEFIWIPYYKARGYDRWKELGFDFAYYQPNHFFDKSIPDSRLDDACEEALSLGMAMEFECDSKALFNADDSSYSRMQAYIDAFRRHNVFASSSIAYYTGSKALIDMVKNPSAENQAIMDELAKLIVDRRKNKNLDVK
;
A
#
# COMPACT_ATOMS: atom_id res chain seq x y z
N MET A 1 -31.70 -5.82 11.00
CA MET A 1 -32.51 -7.09 11.07
C MET A 1 -31.52 -8.21 11.39
N ASP A 2 -31.73 -8.88 12.51
CA ASP A 2 -30.89 -10.03 12.84
C ASP A 2 -31.23 -11.23 11.92
N LEU A 3 -30.26 -11.68 11.15
CA LEU A 3 -30.36 -12.82 10.23
C LEU A 3 -29.67 -14.08 10.77
N THR A 4 -29.34 -14.12 12.06
CA THR A 4 -28.73 -15.30 12.68
C THR A 4 -29.69 -16.51 12.58
N GLY A 5 -29.22 -17.59 11.99
CA GLY A 5 -30.02 -18.81 11.77
C GLY A 5 -31.10 -18.71 10.70
N LYS A 6 -31.09 -17.66 9.86
CA LYS A 6 -32.09 -17.46 8.78
C LYS A 6 -31.54 -17.77 7.37
N GLU A 7 -30.40 -18.44 7.27
CA GLU A 7 -29.75 -18.77 6.00
C GLU A 7 -30.65 -19.59 5.06
N ALA A 8 -31.43 -20.54 5.63
CA ALA A 8 -32.40 -21.34 4.87
C ALA A 8 -33.52 -20.47 4.28
N LEU A 9 -34.04 -19.51 5.06
CA LEU A 9 -35.09 -18.57 4.61
C LEU A 9 -34.58 -17.64 3.51
N ILE A 10 -33.36 -17.12 3.67
CA ILE A 10 -32.71 -16.30 2.62
C ILE A 10 -32.61 -17.08 1.33
N SER A 11 -32.16 -18.35 1.40
CA SER A 11 -32.02 -19.22 0.25
C SER A 11 -33.35 -19.50 -0.43
N GLU A 12 -34.38 -19.79 0.33
CA GLU A 12 -35.73 -20.04 -0.17
C GLU A 12 -36.34 -18.83 -0.86
N GLU A 13 -36.21 -17.64 -0.28
CA GLU A 13 -36.75 -16.41 -0.88
C GLU A 13 -35.97 -15.99 -2.14
N LEU A 14 -34.67 -16.26 -2.19
CA LEU A 14 -33.85 -16.03 -3.38
C LEU A 14 -34.24 -16.93 -4.56
N GLU A 15 -34.70 -18.17 -4.32
CA GLU A 15 -35.22 -19.03 -5.40
C GLU A 15 -36.42 -18.43 -6.13
N LYS A 16 -37.21 -17.62 -5.40
CA LYS A 16 -38.41 -16.94 -5.90
C LYS A 16 -38.14 -15.53 -6.44
N SER A 17 -36.90 -15.07 -6.39
CA SER A 17 -36.52 -13.68 -6.69
C SER A 17 -35.42 -13.64 -7.76
N ASP A 18 -35.36 -12.54 -8.52
CA ASP A 18 -34.31 -12.29 -9.51
C ASP A 18 -33.12 -11.56 -8.91
N VAL A 19 -33.36 -10.73 -7.88
CA VAL A 19 -32.35 -9.87 -7.25
C VAL A 19 -32.64 -9.70 -5.76
N ALA A 20 -31.62 -9.63 -4.95
CA ALA A 20 -31.72 -9.21 -3.55
C ALA A 20 -31.39 -7.71 -3.43
N VAL A 21 -32.22 -6.99 -2.66
CA VAL A 21 -31.96 -5.58 -2.36
C VAL A 21 -31.76 -5.43 -0.85
N VAL A 22 -30.57 -4.95 -0.47
CA VAL A 22 -30.23 -4.63 0.93
C VAL A 22 -30.25 -3.12 1.09
N VAL A 23 -30.99 -2.60 2.05
CA VAL A 23 -31.09 -1.16 2.32
C VAL A 23 -30.32 -0.84 3.61
N LEU A 24 -29.34 0.06 3.50
CA LEU A 24 -28.65 0.66 4.62
C LEU A 24 -29.23 2.05 4.89
N GLY A 25 -29.62 2.32 6.13
CA GLY A 25 -30.19 3.59 6.54
C GLY A 25 -29.34 4.30 7.60
N ARG A 26 -29.20 5.63 7.47
CA ARG A 26 -28.61 6.51 8.49
C ARG A 26 -29.47 7.76 8.64
N GLY A 27 -29.70 8.15 9.90
CA GLY A 27 -30.30 9.43 10.19
C GLY A 27 -29.34 10.61 9.97
N SER A 28 -29.84 11.83 9.95
CA SER A 28 -28.99 13.01 10.03
C SER A 28 -28.62 13.27 11.49
N GLY A 29 -27.38 13.69 11.71
CA GLY A 29 -26.89 14.08 13.03
C GLY A 29 -27.19 15.55 13.35
N GLU A 30 -28.44 16.00 13.23
CA GLU A 30 -28.77 17.37 13.62
C GLU A 30 -28.45 17.59 15.10
N THR A 31 -27.73 18.66 15.41
CA THR A 31 -27.23 19.03 16.75
C THR A 31 -26.06 18.19 17.31
N SER A 32 -25.63 17.17 16.61
CA SER A 32 -24.48 16.36 17.01
C SER A 32 -23.71 15.83 15.79
N ASP A 33 -22.40 15.60 15.95
CA ASP A 33 -21.61 14.95 14.92
C ASP A 33 -21.94 13.46 14.84
N ARG A 34 -21.72 12.90 13.66
CA ARG A 34 -21.85 11.47 13.43
C ARG A 34 -20.74 10.70 14.16
N SER A 35 -21.07 9.54 14.70
CA SER A 35 -20.09 8.66 15.31
C SER A 35 -19.35 7.83 14.25
N ILE A 36 -18.12 7.42 14.56
CA ILE A 36 -17.37 6.51 13.70
C ILE A 36 -18.00 5.11 13.77
N GLU A 37 -18.17 4.61 14.99
CA GLU A 37 -18.74 3.28 15.21
C GLU A 37 -20.27 3.30 15.02
N ASN A 38 -20.76 2.30 14.29
CA ASN A 38 -22.17 2.07 14.03
C ASN A 38 -22.91 3.18 13.23
N ASP A 39 -22.17 4.16 12.71
CA ASP A 39 -22.71 5.19 11.82
C ASP A 39 -21.83 5.37 10.57
N PHE A 40 -20.59 5.86 10.68
CA PHE A 40 -19.67 5.83 9.55
C PHE A 40 -19.32 4.38 9.17
N ASN A 41 -18.91 3.56 10.14
CA ASN A 41 -18.76 2.13 9.97
C ASN A 41 -20.11 1.43 10.03
N LEU A 42 -20.21 0.28 9.35
CA LEU A 42 -21.36 -0.63 9.51
C LEU A 42 -21.40 -1.21 10.93
N THR A 43 -22.61 -1.51 11.41
CA THR A 43 -22.76 -2.37 12.58
C THR A 43 -22.37 -3.82 12.23
N ALA A 44 -22.06 -4.61 13.24
CA ALA A 44 -21.74 -6.03 13.05
C ALA A 44 -22.92 -6.80 12.38
N GLU A 45 -24.15 -6.44 12.70
CA GLU A 45 -25.36 -7.00 12.13
C GLU A 45 -25.54 -6.64 10.66
N GLU A 46 -25.26 -5.38 10.28
CA GLU A 46 -25.33 -4.92 8.88
C GLU A 46 -24.26 -5.63 8.03
N LEU A 47 -23.02 -5.71 8.53
CA LEU A 47 -21.95 -6.41 7.85
C LEU A 47 -22.27 -7.90 7.70
N SER A 48 -22.78 -8.54 8.76
CA SER A 48 -23.24 -9.94 8.71
C SER A 48 -24.37 -10.12 7.70
N MET A 49 -25.31 -9.20 7.61
CA MET A 49 -26.42 -9.22 6.64
C MET A 49 -25.89 -9.18 5.21
N ILE A 50 -25.01 -8.21 4.89
CA ILE A 50 -24.42 -8.08 3.55
C ILE A 50 -23.66 -9.36 3.17
N ASN A 51 -22.84 -9.88 4.09
CA ASN A 51 -22.05 -11.09 3.84
C ASN A 51 -22.94 -12.32 3.60
N LYS A 52 -23.98 -12.54 4.41
CA LYS A 52 -24.87 -13.70 4.28
C LYS A 52 -25.72 -13.62 3.00
N VAL A 53 -26.32 -12.46 2.72
CA VAL A 53 -27.13 -12.28 1.51
C VAL A 53 -26.25 -12.39 0.26
N GLY A 54 -25.09 -11.74 0.26
CA GLY A 54 -24.15 -11.81 -0.86
C GLY A 54 -23.64 -13.24 -1.12
N ALA A 55 -23.34 -14.00 -0.07
CA ALA A 55 -22.94 -15.39 -0.21
C ALA A 55 -24.07 -16.27 -0.78
N ALA A 56 -25.31 -16.06 -0.31
CA ALA A 56 -26.47 -16.78 -0.83
C ALA A 56 -26.76 -16.44 -2.30
N CYS A 57 -26.64 -15.17 -2.67
CA CYS A 57 -26.78 -14.71 -4.06
C CYS A 57 -25.77 -15.38 -4.98
N ARG A 58 -24.49 -15.37 -4.61
CA ARG A 58 -23.42 -16.05 -5.38
C ARG A 58 -23.68 -17.52 -5.57
N LYS A 59 -24.17 -18.22 -4.52
CA LYS A 59 -24.47 -19.64 -4.57
C LYS A 59 -25.58 -19.98 -5.57
N GLN A 60 -26.53 -19.07 -5.79
CA GLN A 60 -27.69 -19.25 -6.68
C GLN A 60 -27.58 -18.48 -7.99
N ASP A 61 -26.40 -17.91 -8.30
CA ASP A 61 -26.17 -17.03 -9.47
C ASP A 61 -27.17 -15.85 -9.55
N LYS A 62 -27.50 -15.27 -8.39
CA LYS A 62 -28.36 -14.09 -8.25
C LYS A 62 -27.52 -12.86 -7.96
N LYS A 63 -28.10 -11.69 -8.17
CA LYS A 63 -27.44 -10.42 -7.93
C LYS A 63 -27.87 -9.79 -6.61
N MET A 64 -26.94 -9.07 -5.95
CA MET A 64 -27.24 -8.27 -4.77
C MET A 64 -26.97 -6.80 -5.05
N ILE A 65 -27.97 -5.96 -4.78
CA ILE A 65 -27.87 -4.50 -4.85
C ILE A 65 -27.96 -3.96 -3.42
N VAL A 66 -27.02 -3.08 -3.06
CA VAL A 66 -27.08 -2.34 -1.80
C VAL A 66 -27.54 -0.92 -2.08
N VAL A 67 -28.63 -0.51 -1.44
CA VAL A 67 -29.16 0.85 -1.50
C VAL A 67 -28.77 1.60 -0.23
N MET A 68 -28.03 2.69 -0.39
CA MET A 68 -27.57 3.53 0.71
C MET A 68 -28.48 4.75 0.85
N ASN A 69 -29.47 4.68 1.77
CA ASN A 69 -30.32 5.79 2.16
C ASN A 69 -29.72 6.49 3.38
N VAL A 70 -28.71 7.33 3.14
CA VAL A 70 -27.83 7.86 4.18
C VAL A 70 -27.53 9.34 3.96
N CYS A 71 -27.24 10.07 5.04
CA CYS A 71 -27.02 11.52 5.01
C CYS A 71 -25.62 11.94 4.52
N GLY A 72 -24.64 11.03 4.50
CA GLY A 72 -23.26 11.34 4.16
C GLY A 72 -22.46 10.11 3.76
N MET A 73 -21.15 10.26 3.64
CA MET A 73 -20.26 9.14 3.36
C MET A 73 -20.28 8.11 4.49
N MET A 74 -20.07 6.87 4.12
CA MET A 74 -19.88 5.73 5.01
C MET A 74 -18.67 4.93 4.58
N GLU A 75 -18.14 4.11 5.47
CA GLU A 75 -17.17 3.10 5.12
C GLU A 75 -17.81 2.10 4.14
N THR A 76 -17.17 1.86 3.03
CA THR A 76 -17.67 0.95 1.99
C THR A 76 -16.62 -0.06 1.55
N ASP A 77 -15.35 0.14 1.91
CA ASP A 77 -14.24 -0.65 1.37
C ASP A 77 -14.27 -2.09 1.86
N SER A 78 -14.67 -2.31 3.12
CA SER A 78 -14.71 -3.64 3.73
C SER A 78 -15.80 -4.57 3.15
N TRP A 79 -16.83 -4.03 2.49
CA TRP A 79 -17.99 -4.82 2.06
C TRP A 79 -18.43 -4.62 0.60
N LYS A 80 -18.00 -3.56 -0.08
CA LYS A 80 -18.43 -3.22 -1.44
C LYS A 80 -18.28 -4.36 -2.46
N TRP A 81 -17.30 -5.24 -2.24
CA TRP A 81 -17.01 -6.38 -3.10
C TRP A 81 -18.02 -7.53 -2.98
N ASN A 82 -18.88 -7.48 -1.96
CA ASN A 82 -19.96 -8.44 -1.77
C ASN A 82 -21.24 -8.05 -2.54
N ALA A 83 -21.34 -6.82 -3.02
CA ALA A 83 -22.47 -6.31 -3.78
C ALA A 83 -22.14 -6.26 -5.29
N ASP A 84 -23.11 -6.65 -6.13
CA ASP A 84 -23.03 -6.49 -7.58
C ASP A 84 -23.33 -5.06 -8.03
N GLY A 85 -24.10 -4.31 -7.24
CA GLY A 85 -24.40 -2.90 -7.44
C GLY A 85 -24.59 -2.15 -6.14
N ILE A 86 -24.16 -0.90 -6.10
CA ILE A 86 -24.36 0.02 -4.98
C ILE A 86 -25.07 1.25 -5.51
N LEU A 87 -26.27 1.54 -4.97
CA LEU A 87 -27.03 2.73 -5.28
C LEU A 87 -26.95 3.72 -4.12
N MET A 88 -26.23 4.82 -4.34
CA MET A 88 -26.18 5.92 -3.39
C MET A 88 -27.42 6.80 -3.56
N ALA A 89 -28.43 6.57 -2.71
CA ALA A 89 -29.73 7.24 -2.80
C ALA A 89 -29.77 8.56 -2.02
N TRP A 90 -28.88 8.79 -1.06
CA TRP A 90 -28.91 9.92 -0.13
C TRP A 90 -30.23 9.98 0.64
N PHE A 91 -30.82 11.16 0.77
CA PHE A 91 -32.16 11.38 1.26
C PHE A 91 -33.09 11.79 0.10
N PRO A 92 -33.66 10.80 -0.62
CA PRO A 92 -34.36 11.07 -1.87
C PRO A 92 -35.75 11.69 -1.71
N GLY A 93 -36.20 11.94 -0.48
CA GLY A 93 -37.47 12.61 -0.22
C GLY A 93 -38.70 11.68 -0.25
N GLN A 94 -39.84 12.25 -0.52
CA GLN A 94 -41.14 11.58 -0.38
C GLN A 94 -41.31 10.42 -1.37
N GLU A 95 -40.84 10.60 -2.61
CA GLU A 95 -40.95 9.59 -3.70
C GLU A 95 -39.73 8.64 -3.75
N CYS A 96 -39.09 8.41 -2.60
CA CYS A 96 -37.83 7.63 -2.55
C CYS A 96 -37.99 6.21 -3.07
N GLY A 97 -39.10 5.54 -2.80
CA GLY A 97 -39.35 4.16 -3.26
C GLY A 97 -39.40 4.07 -4.78
N ASP A 98 -40.20 4.97 -5.39
CA ASP A 98 -40.35 5.00 -6.85
C ASP A 98 -39.06 5.39 -7.55
N ALA A 99 -38.31 6.37 -7.03
CA ALA A 99 -37.05 6.80 -7.59
C ALA A 99 -36.01 5.67 -7.56
N VAL A 100 -35.90 4.92 -6.46
CA VAL A 100 -35.00 3.76 -6.35
C VAL A 100 -35.43 2.65 -7.29
N ALA A 101 -36.72 2.31 -7.32
CA ALA A 101 -37.28 1.28 -8.19
C ALA A 101 -37.06 1.60 -9.68
N ASP A 102 -37.24 2.86 -10.09
CA ASP A 102 -37.02 3.32 -11.45
C ASP A 102 -35.56 3.15 -11.90
N VAL A 103 -34.61 3.38 -11.01
CA VAL A 103 -33.18 3.16 -11.30
C VAL A 103 -32.88 1.66 -11.35
N ILE A 104 -33.29 0.88 -10.35
CA ILE A 104 -32.97 -0.56 -10.29
C ILE A 104 -33.59 -1.31 -11.46
N SER A 105 -34.84 -0.96 -11.84
CA SER A 105 -35.51 -1.58 -13.00
C SER A 105 -34.95 -1.16 -14.37
N GLY A 106 -34.07 -0.17 -14.41
CA GLY A 106 -33.54 0.38 -15.65
C GLY A 106 -34.49 1.35 -16.38
N LYS A 107 -35.64 1.70 -15.80
CA LYS A 107 -36.56 2.69 -16.35
C LYS A 107 -35.90 4.08 -16.42
N VAL A 108 -35.04 4.40 -15.46
CA VAL A 108 -34.22 5.60 -15.42
C VAL A 108 -32.74 5.22 -15.42
N CYS A 109 -32.00 5.73 -16.39
CA CYS A 109 -30.55 5.57 -16.44
C CYS A 109 -29.88 6.50 -15.43
N PRO A 110 -29.11 6.00 -14.44
CA PRO A 110 -28.46 6.82 -13.44
C PRO A 110 -27.41 7.74 -14.07
N SER A 111 -27.36 8.98 -13.59
CA SER A 111 -26.42 10.01 -14.06
C SER A 111 -25.88 10.88 -12.94
N GLY A 112 -26.14 10.51 -11.70
CA GLY A 112 -25.57 11.16 -10.50
C GLY A 112 -24.06 10.93 -10.40
N ARG A 113 -23.38 11.83 -9.71
CA ARG A 113 -21.95 11.71 -9.38
C ARG A 113 -21.76 12.03 -7.90
N LEU A 114 -20.84 11.32 -7.23
CA LEU A 114 -20.56 11.54 -5.82
C LEU A 114 -20.03 12.96 -5.58
N PRO A 115 -20.67 13.75 -4.69
CA PRO A 115 -20.25 15.11 -4.38
C PRO A 115 -19.12 15.18 -3.35
N MET A 116 -18.61 14.03 -2.92
CA MET A 116 -17.52 13.91 -1.95
C MET A 116 -16.71 12.65 -2.20
N THR A 117 -15.50 12.59 -1.62
CA THR A 117 -14.66 11.40 -1.62
C THR A 117 -15.12 10.45 -0.54
N PHE A 118 -15.21 9.15 -0.83
CA PHE A 118 -15.42 8.10 0.16
C PHE A 118 -14.05 7.53 0.53
N PRO A 119 -13.52 7.80 1.71
CA PRO A 119 -12.25 7.27 2.16
C PRO A 119 -12.36 5.77 2.43
N ILE A 120 -11.23 5.09 2.54
CA ILE A 120 -11.17 3.71 3.02
C ILE A 120 -11.48 3.68 4.51
N LYS A 121 -10.86 4.59 5.29
CA LYS A 121 -11.06 4.72 6.74
C LYS A 121 -11.38 6.17 7.11
N TYR A 122 -12.06 6.37 8.22
CA TYR A 122 -12.33 7.72 8.74
C TYR A 122 -11.02 8.48 9.04
N SER A 123 -10.01 7.80 9.57
CA SER A 123 -8.70 8.37 9.89
C SER A 123 -7.89 8.85 8.67
N ASP A 124 -8.28 8.47 7.44
CA ASP A 124 -7.65 8.97 6.21
C ASP A 124 -8.01 10.42 5.90
N ILE A 125 -9.07 10.93 6.54
CA ILE A 125 -9.53 12.30 6.35
C ILE A 125 -8.61 13.22 7.17
N PRO A 126 -7.93 14.23 6.56
CA PRO A 126 -7.00 15.09 7.30
C PRO A 126 -7.60 15.73 8.54
N SER A 127 -8.82 16.24 8.45
CA SER A 127 -9.53 16.87 9.57
C SER A 127 -9.90 15.91 10.70
N SER A 128 -9.86 14.59 10.49
CA SER A 128 -10.16 13.61 11.53
C SER A 128 -9.23 13.68 12.75
N LYS A 129 -8.08 14.34 12.60
CA LYS A 129 -7.10 14.55 13.68
C LYS A 129 -7.56 15.59 14.72
N ASN A 130 -8.41 16.52 14.32
CA ASN A 130 -8.85 17.65 15.16
C ASN A 130 -10.36 17.94 15.08
N TYR A 131 -11.11 17.18 14.29
CA TYR A 131 -12.57 17.30 14.15
C TYR A 131 -13.21 15.93 13.83
N PRO A 132 -14.38 15.55 14.41
CA PRO A 132 -15.01 16.24 15.54
C PRO A 132 -14.12 16.15 16.79
N TYR A 133 -14.24 17.14 17.66
CA TYR A 133 -13.50 17.12 18.91
C TYR A 133 -14.08 16.05 19.84
N VAL A 134 -13.38 14.96 20.03
CA VAL A 134 -13.79 13.86 20.91
C VAL A 134 -12.88 13.83 22.12
N GLY A 135 -13.37 14.27 23.25
CA GLY A 135 -12.71 14.12 24.55
C GLY A 135 -12.08 15.37 25.14
N GLN A 136 -11.99 15.37 26.46
CA GLN A 136 -11.32 16.39 27.25
C GLN A 136 -9.80 16.19 27.17
N THR A 137 -9.11 16.96 26.36
CA THR A 137 -7.65 17.11 26.46
C THR A 137 -7.36 18.49 27.03
N GLU A 138 -6.63 18.54 28.16
CA GLU A 138 -6.17 19.78 28.75
C GLU A 138 -5.57 20.73 27.70
N GLY A 139 -6.04 21.97 27.68
CA GLY A 139 -5.51 23.04 26.84
C GLY A 139 -6.20 23.24 25.49
N LYS A 140 -7.24 22.47 25.12
CA LYS A 140 -8.01 22.74 23.91
C LYS A 140 -9.19 23.68 24.21
N ASN A 141 -9.34 24.70 23.36
CA ASN A 141 -10.44 25.65 23.45
C ASN A 141 -11.60 25.11 22.61
N PHE A 142 -12.78 25.00 23.22
CA PHE A 142 -14.02 24.56 22.56
C PHE A 142 -14.72 25.68 21.77
N ASP A 143 -14.26 26.93 21.92
CA ASP A 143 -14.90 28.09 21.32
C ASP A 143 -14.54 28.26 19.84
N PHE A 144 -13.53 27.54 19.34
CA PHE A 144 -13.12 27.57 17.94
C PHE A 144 -12.43 26.27 17.49
N THR A 145 -12.51 26.02 16.19
CA THR A 145 -11.77 24.92 15.52
C THR A 145 -10.78 25.51 14.55
N ASN A 146 -9.53 25.09 14.63
CA ASN A 146 -8.51 25.39 13.62
C ASN A 146 -8.66 24.47 12.42
N TYR A 147 -8.80 25.03 11.23
CA TYR A 147 -8.80 24.29 9.96
C TYR A 147 -7.38 24.02 9.51
N GLU A 148 -6.69 23.11 10.25
CA GLU A 148 -5.27 22.82 10.04
C GLU A 148 -4.98 22.21 8.66
N GLU A 149 -5.97 21.54 8.07
CA GLU A 149 -5.91 20.94 6.75
C GLU A 149 -5.85 21.96 5.60
N ASP A 150 -6.19 23.23 5.83
CA ASP A 150 -6.15 24.31 4.84
C ASP A 150 -6.88 23.91 3.53
N ILE A 151 -6.22 23.99 2.38
CA ILE A 151 -6.79 23.58 1.08
C ILE A 151 -6.90 22.07 0.89
N TRP A 152 -6.30 21.28 1.80
CA TRP A 152 -6.19 19.82 1.69
C TRP A 152 -7.46 19.11 2.15
N VAL A 153 -8.59 19.47 1.56
CA VAL A 153 -9.92 18.92 1.85
C VAL A 153 -10.38 18.01 0.72
N GLY A 154 -10.92 16.83 1.08
CA GLY A 154 -11.51 15.90 0.15
C GLY A 154 -10.53 15.48 -0.97
N TYR A 155 -11.00 15.45 -2.22
CA TYR A 155 -10.19 14.98 -3.35
C TYR A 155 -8.90 15.77 -3.56
N ARG A 156 -8.84 17.04 -3.15
CA ARG A 156 -7.60 17.83 -3.25
C ARG A 156 -6.47 17.20 -2.45
N TYR A 157 -6.79 16.70 -1.25
CA TYR A 157 -5.84 15.92 -0.44
C TYR A 157 -5.59 14.55 -1.07
N PHE A 158 -6.62 13.72 -1.22
CA PHE A 158 -6.47 12.32 -1.62
C PHE A 158 -5.75 12.15 -2.97
N SER A 159 -6.10 12.98 -3.97
CA SER A 159 -5.44 12.92 -5.28
C SER A 159 -3.99 13.42 -5.25
N THR A 160 -3.68 14.44 -4.42
CA THR A 160 -2.34 15.01 -4.31
C THR A 160 -1.42 14.11 -3.51
N ALA A 161 -1.88 13.61 -2.37
CA ALA A 161 -1.16 12.66 -1.52
C ALA A 161 -1.13 11.23 -2.11
N LYS A 162 -1.84 11.00 -3.23
CA LYS A 162 -2.01 9.67 -3.85
C LYS A 162 -2.54 8.61 -2.88
N ARG A 163 -3.39 9.03 -1.94
CA ARG A 163 -4.04 8.13 -0.99
C ARG A 163 -5.17 7.36 -1.68
N GLY A 164 -5.24 6.06 -1.40
CA GLY A 164 -6.35 5.21 -1.83
C GLY A 164 -7.68 5.71 -1.29
N VAL A 165 -8.74 5.51 -2.06
CA VAL A 165 -10.11 5.84 -1.65
C VAL A 165 -11.05 4.73 -2.09
N SER A 166 -12.13 4.53 -1.35
CA SER A 166 -13.16 3.57 -1.74
C SER A 166 -13.87 4.02 -3.02
N PHE A 167 -14.28 5.31 -3.06
CA PHE A 167 -14.80 5.96 -4.26
C PHE A 167 -14.34 7.41 -4.32
N PRO A 168 -13.77 7.86 -5.47
CA PRO A 168 -13.32 9.24 -5.60
C PRO A 168 -14.50 10.21 -5.77
N PHE A 169 -14.28 11.47 -5.41
CA PHE A 169 -15.20 12.57 -5.76
C PHE A 169 -15.51 12.56 -7.26
N GLY A 170 -16.76 12.80 -7.61
CA GLY A 170 -17.22 12.82 -9.01
C GLY A 170 -17.44 11.44 -9.63
N PHE A 171 -17.20 10.33 -8.91
CA PHE A 171 -17.45 8.98 -9.39
C PHE A 171 -18.95 8.71 -9.55
N GLY A 172 -19.29 7.90 -10.54
CA GLY A 172 -20.64 7.35 -10.75
C GLY A 172 -20.67 6.58 -12.07
N LEU A 173 -21.46 5.51 -12.08
CA LEU A 173 -21.69 4.66 -13.24
C LEU A 173 -22.95 5.06 -14.00
N SER A 174 -23.13 4.52 -15.17
CA SER A 174 -24.29 4.71 -16.03
C SER A 174 -24.65 3.38 -16.71
N TYR A 175 -25.89 3.21 -17.13
CA TYR A 175 -26.32 2.05 -17.93
C TYR A 175 -25.97 2.20 -19.43
N THR A 176 -25.36 3.34 -19.81
CA THR A 176 -24.89 3.59 -21.16
C THR A 176 -23.45 4.12 -21.14
N GLU A 177 -22.83 4.19 -22.28
CA GLU A 177 -21.45 4.65 -22.44
C GLU A 177 -21.39 5.96 -23.21
N PHE A 178 -20.36 6.77 -22.91
CA PHE A 178 -20.15 8.05 -23.58
C PHE A 178 -18.72 8.15 -24.10
N SER A 179 -18.59 8.65 -25.32
CA SER A 179 -17.30 9.07 -25.89
C SER A 179 -17.18 10.59 -25.88
N TYR A 180 -15.94 11.06 -25.76
CA TYR A 180 -15.62 12.47 -25.65
C TYR A 180 -14.69 12.86 -26.80
N SER A 181 -14.98 13.97 -27.49
CA SER A 181 -14.02 14.55 -28.42
C SER A 181 -12.88 15.23 -27.66
N LYS A 182 -11.72 15.40 -28.30
CA LYS A 182 -10.62 16.19 -27.74
C LYS A 182 -11.09 17.60 -27.41
N PRO A 183 -10.84 18.13 -26.21
CA PRO A 183 -11.31 19.45 -25.81
C PRO A 183 -10.63 20.55 -26.62
N LYS A 184 -11.43 21.49 -27.11
CA LYS A 184 -10.96 22.71 -27.78
C LYS A 184 -11.03 23.86 -26.78
N ILE A 185 -9.90 24.54 -26.57
CA ILE A 185 -9.77 25.67 -25.63
C ILE A 185 -9.73 26.95 -26.46
N SER A 186 -10.58 27.91 -26.10
CA SER A 186 -10.54 29.27 -26.61
C SER A 186 -10.55 30.26 -25.45
N LYS A 187 -10.02 31.44 -25.66
CA LYS A 187 -10.03 32.54 -24.69
C LYS A 187 -10.97 33.63 -25.17
N SER A 188 -11.85 34.09 -24.30
CA SER A 188 -12.77 35.20 -24.56
C SER A 188 -12.71 36.18 -23.35
N GLY A 189 -12.03 37.28 -23.54
CA GLY A 189 -11.73 38.23 -22.44
C GLY A 189 -10.84 37.58 -21.37
N ASP A 190 -11.31 37.56 -20.16
CA ASP A 190 -10.66 36.92 -19.00
C ASP A 190 -10.99 35.44 -18.82
N LYS A 191 -11.94 34.90 -19.60
CA LYS A 191 -12.44 33.53 -19.49
C LYS A 191 -11.83 32.61 -20.53
N TYR A 192 -11.52 31.40 -20.08
CA TYR A 192 -11.24 30.25 -20.94
C TYR A 192 -12.53 29.45 -21.12
N VAL A 193 -12.84 29.13 -22.38
CA VAL A 193 -13.98 28.29 -22.76
C VAL A 193 -13.43 26.99 -23.31
N VAL A 194 -13.85 25.89 -22.72
CA VAL A 194 -13.49 24.52 -23.11
C VAL A 194 -14.71 23.86 -23.71
N ALA A 195 -14.66 23.49 -24.96
CA ALA A 195 -15.74 22.84 -25.68
C ALA A 195 -15.35 21.40 -26.03
N ALA A 196 -16.24 20.45 -25.75
CA ALA A 196 -16.10 19.05 -26.15
C ALA A 196 -17.45 18.48 -26.57
N THR A 197 -17.46 17.63 -27.60
CA THR A 197 -18.64 16.90 -28.02
C THR A 197 -18.70 15.59 -27.27
N ILE A 198 -19.81 15.34 -26.61
CA ILE A 198 -20.14 14.12 -25.89
C ILE A 198 -21.16 13.35 -26.72
N LYS A 199 -20.87 12.09 -26.98
CA LYS A 199 -21.74 11.20 -27.74
C LYS A 199 -22.11 9.98 -26.90
N ASN A 200 -23.37 9.66 -26.82
CA ASN A 200 -23.83 8.39 -26.27
C ASN A 200 -23.47 7.27 -27.27
N THR A 201 -22.59 6.37 -26.85
CA THR A 201 -22.11 5.23 -27.66
C THR A 201 -22.73 3.91 -27.25
N GLY A 202 -23.51 3.90 -26.16
CA GLY A 202 -24.22 2.71 -25.70
C GLY A 202 -25.63 2.61 -26.27
N ASN A 203 -26.41 1.68 -25.72
CA ASN A 203 -27.71 1.28 -26.25
C ASN A 203 -28.91 1.84 -25.48
N VAL A 204 -28.66 2.59 -24.39
CA VAL A 204 -29.69 3.17 -23.52
C VAL A 204 -29.55 4.69 -23.55
N ALA A 205 -30.69 5.40 -23.53
CA ALA A 205 -30.67 6.86 -23.36
C ALA A 205 -30.13 7.24 -21.97
N GLY A 206 -29.22 8.21 -21.93
CA GLY A 206 -28.61 8.64 -20.70
C GLY A 206 -28.02 10.04 -20.77
N SER A 207 -27.69 10.60 -19.59
CA SER A 207 -27.00 11.88 -19.46
C SER A 207 -25.62 11.70 -18.83
N GLU A 208 -24.64 12.48 -19.30
CA GLU A 208 -23.28 12.46 -18.76
C GLU A 208 -22.93 13.73 -18.03
N VAL A 209 -22.18 13.63 -16.92
CA VAL A 209 -21.63 14.78 -16.20
C VAL A 209 -20.17 14.97 -16.60
N VAL A 210 -19.94 15.97 -17.41
CA VAL A 210 -18.60 16.33 -17.89
C VAL A 210 -17.90 17.16 -16.84
N GLN A 211 -16.79 16.68 -16.30
CA GLN A 211 -16.00 17.31 -15.24
C GLN A 211 -14.68 17.84 -15.81
N LEU A 212 -14.43 19.14 -15.62
CA LEU A 212 -13.25 19.82 -16.12
C LEU A 212 -12.29 20.09 -14.95
N TYR A 213 -11.17 19.42 -14.98
CA TYR A 213 -10.08 19.61 -14.02
C TYR A 213 -8.94 20.39 -14.66
N VAL A 214 -8.33 21.28 -13.86
CA VAL A 214 -7.17 22.06 -14.26
C VAL A 214 -6.00 21.73 -13.36
N LYS A 215 -4.89 21.31 -13.95
CA LYS A 215 -3.60 21.14 -13.30
C LYS A 215 -2.73 22.36 -13.58
N ALA A 216 -2.31 23.05 -12.53
CA ALA A 216 -1.42 24.19 -12.62
C ALA A 216 0.05 23.77 -12.77
N PRO A 217 0.91 24.60 -13.35
CA PRO A 217 2.35 24.40 -13.30
C PRO A 217 2.85 24.52 -11.86
N VAL A 218 3.92 23.78 -11.53
CA VAL A 218 4.62 23.92 -10.25
C VAL A 218 5.44 25.21 -10.28
N ASP A 219 5.22 26.09 -9.31
CA ASP A 219 5.96 27.33 -9.13
C ASP A 219 6.22 27.52 -7.62
N ALA A 220 7.47 27.36 -7.23
CA ALA A 220 7.89 27.45 -5.82
C ALA A 220 7.70 28.86 -5.21
N SER A 221 7.46 29.89 -6.03
CA SER A 221 7.19 31.26 -5.58
C SER A 221 5.72 31.56 -5.29
N ILE A 222 4.85 30.57 -5.46
CA ILE A 222 3.40 30.65 -5.21
C ILE A 222 3.00 29.50 -4.29
N ALA A 223 1.92 29.71 -3.53
CA ALA A 223 1.37 28.68 -2.64
C ALA A 223 1.22 27.32 -3.33
N VAL A 224 1.49 26.26 -2.60
CA VAL A 224 1.37 24.86 -3.08
C VAL A 224 -0.04 24.63 -3.61
N LYS A 225 -0.14 23.91 -4.73
CA LYS A 225 -1.42 23.58 -5.36
C LYS A 225 -1.71 22.07 -5.31
N PRO A 226 -3.01 21.71 -5.26
CA PRO A 226 -3.42 20.33 -5.48
C PRO A 226 -2.94 19.79 -6.85
N GLU A 227 -2.90 18.46 -6.97
CA GLU A 227 -2.59 17.79 -8.24
C GLU A 227 -3.40 18.36 -9.41
N SER A 228 -4.68 18.56 -9.16
CA SER A 228 -5.60 19.25 -10.07
C SER A 228 -6.87 19.66 -9.31
N GLU A 229 -7.60 20.62 -9.86
CA GLU A 229 -8.84 21.11 -9.27
C GLU A 229 -9.98 21.12 -10.28
N LEU A 230 -11.18 20.71 -9.84
CA LEU A 230 -12.40 20.87 -10.62
C LEU A 230 -12.70 22.37 -10.76
N LYS A 231 -12.75 22.87 -11.99
CA LYS A 231 -13.01 24.29 -12.26
C LYS A 231 -14.33 24.55 -12.95
N ALA A 232 -14.90 23.53 -13.59
CA ALA A 232 -16.23 23.58 -14.15
C ALA A 232 -16.80 22.17 -14.36
N PHE A 233 -18.10 22.08 -14.37
CA PHE A 233 -18.80 20.87 -14.78
C PHE A 233 -20.12 21.23 -15.48
N ALA A 234 -20.64 20.31 -16.28
CA ALA A 234 -21.95 20.42 -16.86
C ALA A 234 -22.53 19.03 -17.14
N LYS A 235 -23.84 18.91 -17.03
CA LYS A 235 -24.58 17.70 -17.37
C LYS A 235 -25.19 17.87 -18.76
N THR A 236 -25.03 16.85 -19.62
CA THR A 236 -25.70 16.85 -20.92
C THR A 236 -27.21 16.72 -20.75
N LYS A 237 -27.96 17.11 -21.76
CA LYS A 237 -29.34 16.64 -21.88
C LYS A 237 -29.40 15.11 -21.92
N LEU A 238 -30.57 14.53 -21.85
CA LEU A 238 -30.75 13.10 -22.10
C LEU A 238 -30.42 12.82 -23.57
N LEU A 239 -29.36 12.05 -23.80
CA LEU A 239 -28.90 11.67 -25.13
C LEU A 239 -29.41 10.28 -25.50
N ALA A 240 -30.15 10.16 -26.58
CA ALA A 240 -30.49 8.87 -27.16
C ALA A 240 -29.23 8.13 -27.67
N PRO A 241 -29.27 6.79 -27.86
CA PRO A 241 -28.18 6.06 -28.51
C PRO A 241 -27.73 6.71 -29.82
N GLY A 242 -26.44 6.98 -29.95
CA GLY A 242 -25.82 7.65 -31.09
C GLY A 242 -25.94 9.19 -31.09
N GLU A 243 -26.76 9.79 -30.22
CA GLU A 243 -26.94 11.23 -30.16
C GLU A 243 -25.73 11.91 -29.52
N SER A 244 -25.52 13.18 -29.86
CA SER A 244 -24.38 13.95 -29.36
C SER A 244 -24.80 15.36 -28.92
N GLU A 245 -24.05 15.92 -27.98
CA GLU A 245 -24.16 17.31 -27.57
C GLU A 245 -22.77 17.92 -27.43
N THR A 246 -22.63 19.19 -27.78
CA THR A 246 -21.40 19.95 -27.52
C THR A 246 -21.55 20.73 -26.21
N VAL A 247 -20.87 20.27 -25.17
CA VAL A 247 -20.82 20.94 -23.87
C VAL A 247 -19.76 22.02 -23.90
N ARG A 248 -20.08 23.18 -23.31
CA ARG A 248 -19.18 24.31 -23.14
C ARG A 248 -18.99 24.63 -21.66
N LEU A 249 -17.76 24.49 -21.17
CA LEU A 249 -17.36 24.74 -19.80
C LEU A 249 -16.47 25.98 -19.75
N SER A 250 -16.62 26.84 -18.76
CA SER A 250 -15.81 28.05 -18.69
C SER A 250 -15.27 28.30 -17.28
N PHE A 251 -14.09 28.85 -17.21
CA PHE A 251 -13.45 29.35 -16.00
C PHE A 251 -12.61 30.58 -16.31
N SER A 252 -12.37 31.43 -15.32
CA SER A 252 -11.52 32.62 -15.44
C SER A 252 -10.09 32.34 -14.98
N GLU A 253 -9.15 33.25 -15.29
CA GLU A 253 -7.80 33.17 -14.73
C GLU A 253 -7.83 33.31 -13.18
N ARG A 254 -8.84 33.99 -12.64
CA ARG A 254 -9.01 34.13 -11.19
C ARG A 254 -9.42 32.80 -10.53
N ASP A 255 -10.21 31.98 -11.21
CA ASP A 255 -10.67 30.69 -10.67
C ASP A 255 -9.53 29.66 -10.53
N ILE A 256 -8.44 29.84 -11.28
CA ILE A 256 -7.24 28.98 -11.21
C ILE A 256 -6.09 29.60 -10.40
N ALA A 257 -6.33 30.73 -9.74
CA ALA A 257 -5.37 31.38 -8.85
C ALA A 257 -5.30 30.66 -7.50
N SER A 258 -4.16 30.77 -6.81
CA SER A 258 -4.01 30.43 -5.39
C SER A 258 -3.92 31.70 -4.58
N PHE A 259 -4.41 31.66 -3.36
CA PHE A 259 -4.24 32.76 -2.42
C PHE A 259 -2.80 32.70 -1.86
N ASP A 260 -2.14 33.85 -1.83
CA ASP A 260 -0.83 34.07 -1.24
C ASP A 260 -1.02 34.96 -0.04
N GLU A 261 -0.95 34.41 1.15
CA GLU A 261 -1.19 35.14 2.40
C GLU A 261 -0.19 36.25 2.63
N ALA A 262 1.10 35.99 2.31
CA ALA A 262 2.16 36.98 2.50
C ALA A 262 1.98 38.22 1.58
N ALA A 263 1.40 37.99 0.41
CA ALA A 263 1.10 39.05 -0.54
C ALA A 263 -0.32 39.61 -0.42
N SER A 264 -1.17 39.03 0.44
CA SER A 264 -2.63 39.29 0.51
C SER A 264 -3.25 39.34 -0.88
N ALA A 265 -2.93 38.39 -1.72
CA ALA A 265 -3.31 38.39 -3.13
C ALA A 265 -3.55 37.00 -3.68
N TRP A 266 -4.51 36.90 -4.58
CA TRP A 266 -4.65 35.72 -5.42
C TRP A 266 -3.65 35.81 -6.58
N SER A 267 -2.95 34.71 -6.84
CA SER A 267 -1.87 34.71 -7.85
C SER A 267 -2.00 33.52 -8.79
N THR A 268 -1.79 33.76 -10.09
CA THR A 268 -1.60 32.68 -11.07
C THR A 268 -0.13 32.53 -11.42
N ALA A 269 0.34 31.29 -11.54
CA ALA A 269 1.70 30.99 -11.98
C ALA A 269 1.87 31.25 -13.49
N LYS A 270 3.08 31.66 -13.91
CA LYS A 270 3.48 31.59 -15.30
C LYS A 270 3.76 30.14 -15.67
N GLY A 271 3.25 29.65 -16.79
CA GLY A 271 3.55 28.30 -17.26
C GLY A 271 2.43 27.67 -18.06
N THR A 272 2.54 26.37 -18.27
CA THR A 272 1.55 25.57 -19.00
C THR A 272 0.57 24.95 -18.02
N TYR A 273 -0.69 25.23 -18.21
CA TYR A 273 -1.81 24.63 -17.51
C TYR A 273 -2.39 23.48 -18.33
N ILE A 274 -2.64 22.34 -17.70
CA ILE A 274 -3.23 21.18 -18.34
C ILE A 274 -4.71 21.13 -17.98
N VAL A 275 -5.56 21.06 -18.98
CA VAL A 275 -7.01 20.89 -18.85
C VAL A 275 -7.34 19.45 -19.15
N GLN A 276 -8.06 18.80 -18.25
CA GLN A 276 -8.48 17.40 -18.40
C GLN A 276 -9.98 17.27 -18.23
N LEU A 277 -10.62 16.53 -19.13
CA LEU A 277 -11.98 16.04 -18.91
C LEU A 277 -11.89 14.66 -18.30
N ARG A 278 -12.49 14.50 -17.13
CA ARG A 278 -12.40 13.29 -16.32
C ARG A 278 -13.79 12.77 -15.94
N LYS A 279 -13.86 11.47 -15.61
CA LYS A 279 -15.05 10.84 -15.02
C LYS A 279 -15.15 11.04 -13.51
N SER A 280 -14.04 11.38 -12.86
CA SER A 280 -13.95 11.61 -11.41
C SER A 280 -12.68 12.41 -11.08
N ALA A 281 -12.46 12.71 -9.81
CA ALA A 281 -11.23 13.34 -9.32
C ALA A 281 -9.99 12.43 -9.39
N ASP A 282 -10.16 11.13 -9.61
CA ASP A 282 -9.01 10.24 -9.84
C ASP A 282 -8.30 10.65 -11.13
N PRO A 283 -7.00 11.02 -11.09
CA PRO A 283 -6.22 11.37 -12.28
C PRO A 283 -6.23 10.28 -13.37
N LYS A 284 -6.36 9.00 -12.98
CA LYS A 284 -6.44 7.87 -13.90
C LYS A 284 -7.75 7.84 -14.69
N SER A 285 -8.79 8.53 -14.23
CA SER A 285 -10.09 8.65 -14.92
C SER A 285 -10.10 9.69 -16.05
N SER A 286 -8.95 10.27 -16.40
CA SER A 286 -8.81 11.24 -17.48
C SER A 286 -9.13 10.61 -18.83
N ILE A 287 -10.14 11.16 -19.52
CA ILE A 287 -10.58 10.70 -20.84
C ILE A 287 -9.78 11.38 -21.93
N CYS A 288 -9.62 12.71 -21.82
CA CYS A 288 -8.89 13.50 -22.78
C CYS A 288 -8.36 14.78 -22.15
N ALA A 289 -7.29 15.32 -22.73
CA ALA A 289 -6.60 16.49 -22.22
C ALA A 289 -6.24 17.47 -23.32
N SER A 290 -6.06 18.73 -22.93
CA SER A 290 -5.52 19.82 -23.73
C SER A 290 -4.72 20.75 -22.80
N SER A 291 -4.13 21.81 -23.33
CA SER A 291 -3.35 22.74 -22.52
C SER A 291 -3.45 24.16 -23.03
N PHE A 292 -3.19 25.12 -22.13
CA PHE A 292 -2.99 26.53 -22.46
C PHE A 292 -1.84 27.10 -21.67
N LYS A 293 -1.35 28.29 -22.05
CA LYS A 293 -0.19 28.89 -21.43
C LYS A 293 -0.53 30.27 -20.86
N ILE A 294 -0.11 30.51 -19.63
CA ILE A 294 -0.08 31.85 -19.03
C ILE A 294 1.35 32.36 -19.12
N ASN A 295 1.53 33.49 -19.84
CA ASN A 295 2.85 34.02 -20.15
C ASN A 295 3.43 34.90 -19.04
N LYS A 296 2.58 35.48 -18.18
CA LYS A 296 2.97 36.34 -17.05
C LYS A 296 2.13 36.00 -15.84
N ARG A 297 2.77 36.00 -14.65
CA ARG A 297 2.06 35.94 -13.37
C ARG A 297 1.05 37.08 -13.28
N LYS A 298 -0.15 36.81 -12.81
CA LYS A 298 -1.15 37.81 -12.46
C LYS A 298 -1.45 37.75 -10.98
N GLN A 299 -1.76 38.89 -10.40
CA GLN A 299 -2.13 39.03 -9.00
C GLN A 299 -3.38 39.90 -8.87
N TRP A 300 -4.21 39.54 -7.93
CA TRP A 300 -5.40 40.27 -7.51
C TRP A 300 -5.30 40.50 -6.01
N THR A 301 -4.85 41.69 -5.61
CA THR A 301 -4.75 42.07 -4.20
C THR A 301 -6.14 42.15 -3.60
N VAL A 302 -6.32 41.67 -2.37
CA VAL A 302 -7.52 41.81 -1.58
C VAL A 302 -7.19 42.53 -0.28
N GLU A 303 -8.14 43.30 0.22
CA GLU A 303 -8.03 43.90 1.53
C GLU A 303 -8.15 42.82 2.58
N ASN A 304 -7.17 42.68 3.46
CA ASN A 304 -7.22 41.71 4.56
C ASN A 304 -7.95 42.36 5.74
N ILE A 305 -9.22 42.00 5.88
CA ILE A 305 -10.10 42.53 6.93
C ILE A 305 -9.82 41.90 8.30
N LEU A 306 -9.29 40.68 8.29
CA LEU A 306 -8.96 39.92 9.50
C LEU A 306 -7.47 39.52 9.46
N ALA A 307 -6.64 40.23 10.21
CA ALA A 307 -5.28 39.79 10.43
C ALA A 307 -5.27 38.54 11.32
N PRO A 308 -4.47 37.50 11.00
CA PRO A 308 -4.37 36.32 11.87
C PRO A 308 -3.87 36.70 13.27
N VAL A 309 -4.54 36.23 14.29
CA VAL A 309 -4.22 36.49 15.71
C VAL A 309 -3.19 35.46 16.22
N GLY A 310 -2.10 35.26 15.50
CA GLY A 310 -1.01 34.36 15.89
C GLY A 310 -0.65 33.32 14.83
N PRO A 311 0.38 32.50 15.06
CA PRO A 311 0.79 31.47 14.11
C PRO A 311 -0.30 30.40 14.01
N VAL A 312 -0.84 30.23 12.81
CA VAL A 312 -1.73 29.11 12.48
C VAL A 312 -0.85 27.95 12.04
N ASN A 313 -0.97 26.82 12.74
CA ASN A 313 -0.37 25.57 12.26
C ASN A 313 -1.18 25.07 11.06
N VAL A 314 -0.71 25.41 9.88
CA VAL A 314 -1.29 24.88 8.64
C VAL A 314 -0.66 23.52 8.36
N MET A 315 -1.51 22.51 8.18
CA MET A 315 -1.04 21.19 7.74
C MET A 315 -0.40 21.34 6.36
N LYS A 316 0.87 21.04 6.27
CA LYS A 316 1.50 20.85 4.96
C LYS A 316 0.93 19.55 4.39
N CYS A 317 0.50 19.57 3.13
CA CYS A 317 0.27 18.31 2.43
C CYS A 317 1.56 17.52 2.55
N ASP A 318 1.47 16.36 3.19
CA ASP A 318 2.60 15.46 3.22
C ASP A 318 3.08 15.31 1.78
N SER A 319 4.35 15.62 1.53
CA SER A 319 4.98 15.27 0.25
C SER A 319 4.56 13.85 -0.03
N VAL A 320 4.15 13.54 -1.26
CA VAL A 320 3.75 12.19 -1.65
C VAL A 320 4.68 11.22 -0.95
N GLN A 321 4.18 10.56 0.10
CA GLN A 321 4.96 9.56 0.79
C GLN A 321 5.06 8.40 -0.20
N GLU A 322 6.25 8.16 -0.69
CA GLU A 322 6.55 6.98 -1.46
C GLU A 322 7.25 5.98 -0.53
N TYR A 323 6.96 4.71 -0.71
CA TYR A 323 7.73 3.69 -0.04
C TYR A 323 9.21 3.81 -0.42
N PRO A 324 10.12 3.53 0.51
CA PRO A 324 11.56 3.56 0.21
C PRO A 324 11.90 2.45 -0.78
N LYS A 325 12.93 2.71 -1.57
CA LYS A 325 13.46 1.78 -2.58
C LYS A 325 14.89 1.45 -2.24
N ASN A 326 15.22 0.17 -2.30
CA ASN A 326 16.58 -0.33 -2.13
C ASN A 326 17.14 -0.77 -3.50
N LYS A 327 18.43 -0.96 -3.58
CA LYS A 327 19.12 -1.63 -4.71
C LYS A 327 18.60 -3.05 -4.94
N ILE A 328 18.04 -3.68 -3.89
CA ILE A 328 17.31 -4.95 -3.94
C ILE A 328 15.82 -4.61 -4.01
N ARG A 329 15.15 -5.02 -5.07
CA ARG A 329 13.71 -4.79 -5.24
C ARG A 329 12.88 -5.85 -4.50
N ASP A 330 13.31 -7.09 -4.63
CA ASP A 330 12.60 -8.27 -4.16
C ASP A 330 13.56 -9.20 -3.43
N LEU A 331 13.60 -9.10 -2.09
CA LEU A 331 14.54 -9.78 -1.20
C LEU A 331 13.93 -11.06 -0.63
N ALA A 332 14.39 -12.23 -1.06
CA ALA A 332 13.95 -13.51 -0.49
C ALA A 332 14.74 -13.85 0.79
N LEU A 333 14.03 -14.23 1.85
CA LEU A 333 14.64 -14.68 3.10
C LEU A 333 14.93 -16.19 3.05
N ILE A 334 16.19 -16.55 3.30
CA ILE A 334 16.73 -17.91 3.24
C ILE A 334 17.26 -18.30 4.62
N TYR A 335 16.54 -19.15 5.33
CA TYR A 335 16.98 -19.65 6.63
C TYR A 335 18.08 -20.71 6.47
N GLN A 336 19.24 -20.48 7.10
CA GLN A 336 20.38 -21.40 7.10
C GLN A 336 20.15 -22.61 8.00
N GLY A 337 20.76 -23.72 7.65
CA GLY A 337 20.48 -25.00 8.27
C GLY A 337 20.87 -25.15 9.74
N GLY A 338 19.92 -25.26 10.62
CA GLY A 338 19.98 -25.95 11.91
C GLY A 338 19.29 -27.32 11.78
N ALA A 339 19.08 -28.05 12.88
CA ALA A 339 18.51 -29.40 12.85
C ALA A 339 17.09 -29.48 12.23
N ARG A 340 16.37 -28.36 12.15
CA ARG A 340 15.02 -28.25 11.58
C ARG A 340 14.99 -27.57 10.22
N ARG A 341 16.13 -27.19 9.67
CA ARG A 341 16.27 -26.49 8.39
C ARG A 341 16.78 -27.43 7.32
N ILE A 342 16.58 -27.06 6.06
CA ILE A 342 17.14 -27.79 4.93
C ILE A 342 18.55 -27.30 4.62
N ASP A 343 19.38 -28.17 4.07
CA ASP A 343 20.61 -27.76 3.43
C ASP A 343 20.28 -27.13 2.07
N TRP A 344 20.62 -25.88 1.88
CA TRP A 344 20.34 -25.14 0.65
C TRP A 344 21.29 -25.54 -0.47
N THR A 345 20.83 -26.45 -1.32
CA THR A 345 21.51 -26.86 -2.56
C THR A 345 20.94 -26.11 -3.77
N GLU A 346 21.53 -26.29 -4.95
CA GLU A 346 21.03 -25.70 -6.20
C GLU A 346 19.54 -26.07 -6.46
N GLU A 347 19.17 -27.32 -6.19
CA GLU A 347 17.76 -27.79 -6.37
C GLU A 347 16.79 -27.02 -5.49
N GLN A 348 17.12 -26.79 -4.20
CA GLN A 348 16.27 -26.06 -3.28
C GLN A 348 16.23 -24.56 -3.57
N LEU A 349 17.32 -24.00 -4.10
CA LEU A 349 17.39 -22.57 -4.46
C LEU A 349 16.71 -22.24 -5.79
N LEU A 350 16.56 -23.21 -6.69
CA LEU A 350 16.00 -23.00 -8.02
C LEU A 350 14.61 -22.32 -8.01
N PRO A 351 13.64 -22.69 -7.13
CA PRO A 351 12.34 -22.01 -7.06
C PRO A 351 12.40 -20.56 -6.57
N TYR A 352 13.51 -20.15 -5.97
CA TYR A 352 13.75 -18.77 -5.54
C TYR A 352 14.50 -17.97 -6.61
N VAL A 353 15.38 -18.62 -7.34
CA VAL A 353 16.15 -17.99 -8.44
C VAL A 353 15.26 -17.75 -9.65
N THR A 354 14.41 -18.73 -9.99
CA THR A 354 13.51 -18.65 -11.16
C THR A 354 12.14 -19.25 -10.86
N HIS A 355 11.12 -18.79 -11.59
CA HIS A 355 9.78 -19.39 -11.58
C HIS A 355 9.42 -19.96 -12.95
N GLN A 356 8.82 -21.16 -12.98
CA GLN A 356 8.25 -21.77 -14.17
C GLN A 356 6.74 -21.60 -14.16
N PHE A 357 6.22 -20.82 -15.09
CA PHE A 357 4.79 -20.58 -15.25
C PHE A 357 4.04 -21.79 -15.81
N ALA A 358 2.72 -21.80 -15.67
CA ALA A 358 1.86 -22.88 -16.15
C ALA A 358 2.00 -23.18 -17.66
N ASP A 359 2.33 -22.21 -18.48
CA ASP A 359 2.62 -22.34 -19.91
C ASP A 359 4.03 -22.85 -20.23
N ARG A 360 4.80 -23.19 -19.19
CA ARG A 360 6.17 -23.71 -19.21
C ARG A 360 7.28 -22.70 -19.55
N HIS A 361 6.96 -21.42 -19.79
CA HIS A 361 8.04 -20.44 -19.84
C HIS A 361 8.64 -20.23 -18.44
N ARG A 362 9.92 -19.80 -18.37
CA ARG A 362 10.66 -19.59 -17.14
C ARG A 362 11.20 -18.17 -17.09
N GLU A 363 11.07 -17.54 -15.93
CA GLU A 363 11.54 -16.18 -15.69
C GLU A 363 12.40 -16.12 -14.43
N TRP A 364 13.32 -15.17 -14.36
CA TRP A 364 14.03 -14.83 -13.14
C TRP A 364 13.04 -14.34 -12.08
N LEU A 365 13.24 -14.73 -10.81
CA LEU A 365 12.29 -14.38 -9.75
C LEU A 365 12.87 -13.29 -8.83
N PHE A 366 13.57 -13.62 -7.75
CA PHE A 366 14.13 -12.64 -6.82
C PHE A 366 15.47 -12.10 -7.28
N ASP A 367 15.74 -10.80 -6.99
CA ASP A 367 17.02 -10.16 -7.29
C ASP A 367 17.94 -10.04 -6.06
N GLY A 368 17.43 -10.38 -4.86
CA GLY A 368 18.19 -10.41 -3.63
C GLY A 368 17.87 -11.60 -2.72
N PHE A 369 18.85 -12.00 -1.91
CA PHE A 369 18.75 -13.15 -0.99
C PHE A 369 19.33 -12.77 0.37
N LEU A 370 18.51 -12.86 1.43
CA LEU A 370 18.95 -12.70 2.81
C LEU A 370 19.16 -14.06 3.46
N PHE A 371 20.41 -14.42 3.75
CA PHE A 371 20.72 -15.63 4.50
C PHE A 371 20.78 -15.32 5.99
N LEU A 372 19.96 -16.02 6.78
CA LEU A 372 19.84 -15.82 8.23
C LEU A 372 19.56 -17.13 8.96
N ASP A 373 19.81 -17.15 10.26
CA ASP A 373 19.31 -18.17 11.17
C ASP A 373 19.14 -17.60 12.60
N PHE A 374 18.22 -18.17 13.39
CA PHE A 374 17.97 -17.80 14.77
C PHE A 374 18.66 -18.73 15.78
N ASP A 375 18.99 -19.95 15.38
CA ASP A 375 19.63 -20.96 16.22
C ASP A 375 20.48 -21.92 15.38
N ASP A 376 21.33 -22.72 16.07
CA ASP A 376 22.17 -23.73 15.46
C ASP A 376 21.47 -25.09 15.25
N GLY A 377 20.19 -25.18 15.64
CA GLY A 377 19.43 -26.42 15.65
C GLY A 377 19.80 -27.41 16.77
N MET A 378 20.78 -27.08 17.62
CA MET A 378 21.25 -27.87 18.75
C MET A 378 20.97 -27.19 20.10
N GLY A 379 20.22 -26.09 20.10
CA GLY A 379 19.76 -25.38 21.28
C GLY A 379 20.50 -24.09 21.59
N HIS A 380 21.49 -23.69 20.78
CA HIS A 380 22.16 -22.41 20.92
C HIS A 380 21.51 -21.34 20.02
N THR A 381 21.14 -20.23 20.62
CA THR A 381 20.45 -19.15 19.92
C THR A 381 21.37 -18.01 19.51
N PHE A 382 21.14 -17.47 18.32
CA PHE A 382 21.79 -16.26 17.80
C PHE A 382 21.03 -14.97 18.13
N ILE A 383 19.83 -15.08 18.73
CA ILE A 383 19.00 -13.96 19.15
C ILE A 383 18.47 -14.16 20.58
N PRO A 384 18.19 -13.08 21.33
CA PRO A 384 17.68 -13.21 22.69
C PRO A 384 16.35 -13.97 22.77
N ARG A 385 16.19 -14.84 23.76
CA ARG A 385 14.95 -15.56 24.12
C ARG A 385 14.44 -16.58 23.09
N TYR A 386 15.21 -16.94 22.09
CA TYR A 386 14.76 -17.91 21.08
C TYR A 386 15.22 -19.35 21.37
N GLY A 387 16.23 -19.54 22.20
CA GLY A 387 16.77 -20.85 22.57
C GLY A 387 17.11 -20.95 24.06
N MET A 388 17.57 -22.15 24.46
CA MET A 388 17.92 -22.42 25.87
C MET A 388 19.32 -21.92 26.24
N LEU A 389 20.25 -21.91 25.29
CA LEU A 389 21.65 -21.52 25.48
C LEU A 389 22.03 -20.39 24.52
N ASN A 390 22.81 -19.44 25.00
CA ASN A 390 23.34 -18.41 24.12
C ASN A 390 24.48 -18.98 23.27
N ALA A 391 24.50 -18.66 21.98
CA ALA A 391 25.57 -19.06 21.08
C ALA A 391 26.89 -18.39 21.46
N ARG A 392 27.96 -19.17 21.48
CA ARG A 392 29.33 -18.74 21.78
C ARG A 392 30.08 -18.48 20.47
N LYS A 393 31.31 -18.07 20.55
CA LYS A 393 32.19 -17.87 19.40
C LYS A 393 32.30 -19.13 18.52
N GLN A 394 32.26 -20.31 19.12
CA GLN A 394 32.29 -21.58 18.41
C GLN A 394 31.07 -21.74 17.50
N GLU A 395 29.87 -21.48 18.00
CA GLU A 395 28.61 -21.56 17.25
C GLU A 395 28.54 -20.44 16.20
N TRP A 396 29.07 -19.23 16.49
CA TRP A 396 29.20 -18.17 15.50
C TRP A 396 30.17 -18.55 14.36
N THR A 397 31.27 -19.25 14.69
CA THR A 397 32.20 -19.78 13.68
C THR A 397 31.55 -20.85 12.84
N TRP A 398 30.80 -21.78 13.48
CA TRP A 398 30.01 -22.79 12.79
C TRP A 398 29.02 -22.15 11.81
N TYR A 399 28.32 -21.07 12.20
CA TYR A 399 27.40 -20.37 11.32
C TYR A 399 28.13 -19.78 10.10
N LEU A 400 29.30 -19.17 10.28
CA LEU A 400 30.14 -18.74 9.17
C LEU A 400 30.52 -19.93 8.26
N ASP A 401 30.94 -21.05 8.84
CA ASP A 401 31.35 -22.23 8.05
C ASP A 401 30.19 -22.76 7.19
N ARG A 402 28.97 -22.74 7.72
CA ARG A 402 27.75 -23.13 6.99
C ARG A 402 27.43 -22.20 5.81
N LEU A 403 27.59 -20.91 5.97
CA LEU A 403 27.34 -19.94 4.91
C LEU A 403 28.23 -20.17 3.69
N PHE A 404 29.49 -20.60 3.92
CA PHE A 404 30.51 -20.77 2.88
C PHE A 404 30.80 -22.23 2.56
N GLU A 405 29.94 -23.17 2.97
CA GLU A 405 30.13 -24.61 2.68
C GLU A 405 29.97 -24.88 1.19
N GLN A 406 30.95 -25.61 0.62
CA GLN A 406 30.97 -25.95 -0.79
C GLN A 406 29.72 -26.79 -1.19
N GLY A 407 29.05 -26.42 -2.27
CA GLY A 407 27.85 -27.08 -2.78
C GLY A 407 26.58 -26.73 -2.03
N LYS A 408 26.63 -25.80 -1.04
CA LYS A 408 25.50 -25.36 -0.27
C LYS A 408 25.45 -23.83 -0.15
N SER A 409 24.34 -23.31 0.31
CA SER A 409 24.15 -21.89 0.66
C SER A 409 24.64 -20.93 -0.44
N LEU A 410 25.63 -20.10 -0.16
CA LEU A 410 26.16 -19.10 -1.11
C LEU A 410 26.80 -19.73 -2.34
N ASP A 411 27.56 -20.82 -2.18
CA ASP A 411 28.20 -21.54 -3.30
C ASP A 411 27.13 -22.17 -4.22
N ALA A 412 26.10 -22.78 -3.63
CA ALA A 412 24.97 -23.33 -4.38
C ALA A 412 24.17 -22.24 -5.09
N LEU A 413 23.98 -21.06 -4.45
CA LEU A 413 23.27 -19.94 -5.06
C LEU A 413 24.03 -19.41 -6.29
N ASP A 414 25.34 -19.17 -6.16
CA ASP A 414 26.19 -18.70 -7.26
C ASP A 414 26.15 -19.64 -8.46
N LYS A 415 26.24 -20.96 -8.20
CA LYS A 415 26.15 -22.00 -9.23
C LYS A 415 24.76 -22.09 -9.86
N CYS A 416 23.70 -22.07 -9.05
CA CYS A 416 22.33 -22.11 -9.54
C CYS A 416 22.04 -20.96 -10.50
N ILE A 417 22.46 -19.75 -10.15
CA ILE A 417 22.32 -18.57 -11.01
C ILE A 417 23.13 -18.75 -12.29
N GLY A 418 24.38 -19.21 -12.20
CA GLY A 418 25.24 -19.49 -13.37
C GLY A 418 24.59 -20.48 -14.33
N ASN A 419 24.07 -21.60 -13.84
CA ASN A 419 23.39 -22.61 -14.65
C ASN A 419 22.10 -22.06 -15.30
N MET A 420 21.40 -21.13 -14.61
CA MET A 420 20.23 -20.49 -15.17
C MET A 420 20.56 -19.43 -16.22
N ILE A 421 21.69 -18.71 -16.09
CA ILE A 421 22.19 -17.81 -17.15
C ILE A 421 22.41 -18.60 -18.46
N ASP A 422 22.97 -19.79 -18.37
CA ASP A 422 23.20 -20.65 -19.53
C ASP A 422 21.86 -21.17 -20.13
N SER A 423 20.83 -21.32 -19.32
CA SER A 423 19.54 -21.90 -19.71
C SER A 423 18.54 -20.86 -20.26
N ILE A 424 18.35 -19.72 -19.57
CA ILE A 424 17.33 -18.72 -19.89
C ILE A 424 17.89 -17.32 -20.21
N GLY A 425 19.24 -17.19 -20.27
CA GLY A 425 19.92 -15.95 -20.57
C GLY A 425 20.20 -15.06 -19.36
N ASN A 426 21.01 -14.02 -19.57
CA ASN A 426 21.43 -13.11 -18.51
C ASN A 426 20.26 -12.26 -17.99
N PRO A 427 20.06 -12.13 -16.67
CA PRO A 427 18.98 -11.31 -16.09
C PRO A 427 19.14 -9.80 -16.33
N GLY A 428 20.34 -9.35 -16.74
CA GLY A 428 20.66 -7.92 -16.90
C GLY A 428 21.06 -7.23 -15.59
N PHE A 429 21.15 -7.97 -14.49
CA PHE A 429 21.60 -7.49 -13.17
C PHE A 429 22.41 -8.59 -12.46
N LYS A 430 23.20 -8.21 -11.46
CA LYS A 430 23.86 -9.13 -10.55
C LYS A 430 23.01 -9.35 -9.32
N HIS A 431 22.78 -10.60 -8.93
CA HIS A 431 22.00 -10.92 -7.74
C HIS A 431 22.74 -10.46 -6.48
N LYS A 432 22.00 -9.89 -5.54
CA LYS A 432 22.54 -9.33 -4.31
C LYS A 432 22.31 -10.26 -3.13
N VAL A 433 23.27 -10.23 -2.21
CA VAL A 433 23.18 -11.02 -0.97
C VAL A 433 23.26 -10.09 0.22
N VAL A 434 22.40 -10.37 1.20
CA VAL A 434 22.41 -9.80 2.54
C VAL A 434 22.67 -10.93 3.53
N LEU A 435 23.57 -10.72 4.51
CA LEU A 435 23.96 -11.76 5.46
C LEU A 435 23.68 -11.31 6.89
N SER A 436 23.14 -12.19 7.73
CA SER A 436 22.77 -11.82 9.09
C SER A 436 23.94 -11.80 10.04
N ILE A 437 23.86 -10.93 11.04
CA ILE A 437 24.81 -10.80 12.15
C ILE A 437 24.16 -11.36 13.40
N PRO A 438 24.75 -12.39 14.06
CA PRO A 438 24.28 -12.87 15.35
C PRO A 438 24.28 -11.77 16.42
N THR A 439 23.30 -11.77 17.29
CA THR A 439 23.18 -10.81 18.38
C THR A 439 24.11 -11.19 19.56
N PRO A 440 25.02 -10.33 19.99
CA PRO A 440 25.77 -10.55 21.22
C PRO A 440 24.84 -10.34 22.44
N ILE A 441 24.37 -11.43 23.04
CA ILE A 441 23.31 -11.42 24.06
C ILE A 441 23.83 -10.87 25.37
N ALA A 442 23.17 -9.84 25.90
CA ALA A 442 23.58 -9.17 27.15
C ALA A 442 23.66 -10.16 28.34
N GLY A 443 24.67 -9.98 29.17
CA GLY A 443 24.90 -10.81 30.36
C GLY A 443 25.63 -12.13 30.10
N GLN A 444 25.96 -12.45 28.84
CA GLN A 444 26.71 -13.67 28.50
C GLN A 444 28.20 -13.52 28.91
N THR A 445 28.72 -14.50 29.65
CA THR A 445 30.11 -14.47 30.17
C THR A 445 31.03 -15.54 29.59
N ASP A 446 30.51 -16.41 28.74
CA ASP A 446 31.17 -17.59 28.16
C ASP A 446 31.28 -17.56 26.64
N TRP A 447 31.08 -16.38 26.01
CA TRP A 447 31.10 -16.27 24.55
C TRP A 447 32.44 -16.70 23.95
N GLY A 448 33.56 -16.35 24.59
CA GLY A 448 34.90 -16.72 24.15
C GLY A 448 35.90 -15.58 24.24
N GLU A 449 36.99 -15.69 23.48
CA GLU A 449 38.12 -14.75 23.53
C GLU A 449 38.45 -14.15 22.18
N LEU A 450 38.90 -12.88 22.18
CA LEU A 450 39.50 -12.20 21.03
C LEU A 450 40.85 -11.61 21.43
N GLY A 451 41.92 -11.96 20.67
CA GLY A 451 43.26 -11.46 20.94
C GLY A 451 43.79 -11.82 22.34
N GLY A 452 43.40 -13.00 22.85
CA GLY A 452 43.78 -13.46 24.18
C GLY A 452 42.99 -12.80 25.36
N ARG A 453 42.00 -11.96 25.05
CA ARG A 453 41.13 -11.34 26.06
C ARG A 453 39.74 -11.99 26.01
N LYS A 454 39.28 -12.50 27.15
CA LYS A 454 37.92 -13.00 27.32
C LYS A 454 36.92 -11.85 27.20
N LEU A 455 35.86 -12.01 26.42
CA LEU A 455 34.77 -11.05 26.28
C LEU A 455 33.65 -11.39 27.25
N ILE A 456 33.14 -10.35 27.92
CA ILE A 456 32.02 -10.42 28.88
C ILE A 456 30.95 -9.43 28.42
N PHE A 457 29.79 -9.93 28.08
CA PHE A 457 28.73 -9.14 27.43
C PHE A 457 27.89 -8.29 28.41
N ASP A 458 28.49 -7.85 29.52
CA ASP A 458 27.91 -6.89 30.46
C ASP A 458 28.04 -5.44 30.00
N ASN A 459 28.90 -5.19 28.99
CA ASN A 459 29.16 -3.87 28.45
C ASN A 459 29.07 -3.84 26.93
N TYR A 460 28.81 -2.66 26.38
CA TYR A 460 28.69 -2.48 24.93
C TYR A 460 29.99 -2.69 24.16
N GLY A 461 31.15 -2.42 24.79
CA GLY A 461 32.46 -2.56 24.14
C GLY A 461 32.76 -4.00 23.76
N ASP A 462 32.55 -4.95 24.66
CA ASP A 462 32.80 -6.37 24.39
C ASP A 462 31.76 -6.96 23.43
N ARG A 463 30.50 -6.53 23.56
CA ARG A 463 29.44 -6.93 22.63
C ARG A 463 29.71 -6.43 21.20
N SER A 464 30.12 -5.16 21.07
CA SER A 464 30.50 -4.58 19.78
C SER A 464 31.73 -5.26 19.19
N ALA A 465 32.74 -5.57 20.00
CA ALA A 465 33.95 -6.26 19.56
C ALA A 465 33.64 -7.65 18.95
N ALA A 466 32.73 -8.40 19.58
CA ALA A 466 32.29 -9.70 19.04
C ALA A 466 31.55 -9.54 17.70
N ALA A 467 30.63 -8.59 17.60
CA ALA A 467 29.91 -8.34 16.35
C ALA A 467 30.84 -7.87 15.22
N VAL A 468 31.76 -6.94 15.53
CA VAL A 468 32.74 -6.45 14.54
C VAL A 468 33.67 -7.58 14.08
N TRP A 469 34.13 -8.44 15.00
CA TRP A 469 34.88 -9.63 14.61
C TRP A 469 34.12 -10.51 13.62
N PHE A 470 32.83 -10.75 13.89
CA PHE A 470 32.00 -11.56 13.00
C PHE A 470 31.86 -10.91 11.62
N ILE A 471 31.58 -9.60 11.58
CA ILE A 471 31.49 -8.81 10.34
C ILE A 471 32.79 -8.92 9.53
N ASP A 472 33.95 -8.75 10.18
CA ASP A 472 35.26 -8.85 9.52
C ASP A 472 35.49 -10.24 8.92
N GLN A 473 35.17 -11.32 9.68
CA GLN A 473 35.29 -12.69 9.20
C GLN A 473 34.37 -12.97 8.02
N LEU A 474 33.12 -12.52 8.09
CA LEU A 474 32.10 -12.70 7.08
C LEU A 474 32.50 -12.03 5.76
N VAL A 475 32.87 -10.75 5.81
CA VAL A 475 33.30 -9.99 4.62
C VAL A 475 34.60 -10.55 4.02
N ALA A 476 35.54 -10.92 4.85
CA ALA A 476 36.80 -11.53 4.38
C ALA A 476 36.54 -12.85 3.64
N ARG A 477 35.69 -13.72 4.19
CA ARG A 477 35.34 -15.01 3.55
C ARG A 477 34.55 -14.82 2.26
N PHE A 478 33.61 -13.86 2.24
CA PHE A 478 32.84 -13.57 1.02
C PHE A 478 33.78 -13.11 -0.12
N ASN A 479 34.70 -12.20 0.18
CA ASN A 479 35.66 -11.71 -0.81
C ASN A 479 36.64 -12.82 -1.28
N ALA A 480 37.02 -13.72 -0.38
CA ALA A 480 37.92 -14.84 -0.71
C ALA A 480 37.22 -15.91 -1.58
N ALA A 481 35.92 -16.06 -1.51
CA ALA A 481 35.14 -17.03 -2.29
C ALA A 481 35.02 -16.67 -3.77
N ASP A 482 35.27 -15.42 -4.17
CA ASP A 482 35.30 -14.90 -5.54
C ASP A 482 34.07 -15.32 -6.39
N TYR A 483 32.88 -15.21 -5.82
CA TYR A 483 31.62 -15.54 -6.49
C TYR A 483 31.40 -14.70 -7.76
N LYS A 484 30.87 -15.32 -8.81
CA LYS A 484 30.75 -14.69 -10.13
C LYS A 484 29.38 -14.03 -10.35
N ASN A 485 28.32 -14.62 -9.80
CA ASN A 485 26.93 -14.28 -10.10
C ASN A 485 26.23 -13.53 -8.96
N ILE A 486 26.85 -13.47 -7.76
CA ILE A 486 26.32 -12.81 -6.59
C ILE A 486 27.27 -11.72 -6.06
N GLU A 487 26.73 -10.71 -5.39
CA GLU A 487 27.51 -9.66 -4.72
C GLU A 487 26.96 -9.37 -3.32
N LEU A 488 27.84 -9.12 -2.35
CA LEU A 488 27.45 -8.73 -1.01
C LEU A 488 26.99 -7.26 -1.02
N SER A 489 25.71 -7.01 -0.67
CA SER A 489 25.10 -5.68 -0.68
C SER A 489 24.87 -5.12 0.70
N GLY A 490 24.60 -5.96 1.69
CA GLY A 490 24.27 -5.49 3.03
C GLY A 490 24.43 -6.56 4.11
N LEU A 491 24.31 -6.10 5.35
CA LEU A 491 24.26 -6.94 6.53
C LEU A 491 22.93 -6.73 7.27
N TYR A 492 22.36 -7.80 7.78
CA TYR A 492 21.09 -7.82 8.47
C TYR A 492 21.27 -8.00 9.98
N TRP A 493 20.62 -7.14 10.76
CA TRP A 493 20.54 -7.31 12.20
C TRP A 493 19.42 -8.29 12.55
N VAL A 494 19.80 -9.46 13.08
CA VAL A 494 18.88 -10.59 13.22
C VAL A 494 17.86 -10.45 14.34
N ASP A 495 18.10 -9.56 15.33
CA ASP A 495 17.16 -9.30 16.43
C ASP A 495 16.07 -8.34 15.98
N GLU A 496 14.86 -8.85 15.82
CA GLU A 496 13.70 -8.10 15.30
C GLU A 496 13.10 -7.11 16.33
N ASP A 497 13.53 -7.18 17.60
CA ASP A 497 13.13 -6.28 18.69
C ASP A 497 14.36 -5.79 19.47
N ILE A 498 14.63 -4.50 19.42
CA ILE A 498 15.83 -3.91 20.06
C ILE A 498 15.77 -3.79 21.58
N CYS A 499 14.78 -4.34 22.25
CA CYS A 499 14.62 -4.20 23.69
C CYS A 499 15.85 -4.64 24.50
N HIS A 500 16.56 -5.65 24.03
CA HIS A 500 17.78 -6.18 24.66
C HIS A 500 19.07 -5.66 24.06
N THR A 501 18.99 -5.11 22.86
CA THR A 501 20.15 -4.58 22.14
C THR A 501 20.26 -3.06 22.26
N LYS A 502 19.14 -2.37 22.44
CA LYS A 502 19.08 -0.90 22.63
C LYS A 502 20.08 -0.15 21.73
N ASP A 503 20.95 0.63 22.36
CA ASP A 503 21.94 1.44 21.65
C ASP A 503 23.15 0.63 21.10
N LEU A 504 23.25 -0.68 21.37
CA LEU A 504 24.33 -1.51 20.83
C LEU A 504 24.40 -1.41 19.29
N VAL A 505 23.23 -1.39 18.64
CA VAL A 505 23.12 -1.31 17.18
C VAL A 505 23.82 -0.06 16.64
N LYS A 506 23.72 1.08 17.34
CA LYS A 506 24.41 2.34 16.97
C LYS A 506 25.94 2.21 17.02
N HIS A 507 26.46 1.32 17.87
CA HIS A 507 27.90 1.06 17.95
C HIS A 507 28.39 0.09 16.87
N ILE A 508 27.48 -0.70 16.26
CA ILE A 508 27.80 -1.68 15.21
C ILE A 508 27.65 -1.05 13.83
N ALA A 509 26.68 -0.17 13.61
CA ALA A 509 26.39 0.48 12.33
C ALA A 509 27.64 1.08 11.65
N PRO A 510 28.55 1.81 12.34
CA PRO A 510 29.77 2.33 11.72
C PRO A 510 30.70 1.25 11.16
N ALA A 511 30.74 0.06 11.75
CA ALA A 511 31.56 -1.04 11.28
C ALA A 511 30.99 -1.65 9.98
N VAL A 512 29.68 -1.71 9.84
CA VAL A 512 29.00 -2.13 8.61
C VAL A 512 29.27 -1.10 7.50
N HIS A 513 29.05 0.18 7.79
CA HIS A 513 29.25 1.28 6.83
C HIS A 513 30.71 1.39 6.36
N ALA A 514 31.69 1.11 7.26
CA ALA A 514 33.12 1.08 6.89
C ALA A 514 33.46 0.00 5.84
N LYS A 515 32.61 -1.01 5.66
CA LYS A 515 32.73 -2.02 4.61
C LYS A 515 32.03 -1.60 3.30
N GLY A 516 31.38 -0.45 3.26
CA GLY A 516 30.57 -0.01 2.11
C GLY A 516 29.26 -0.78 1.96
N LEU A 517 28.78 -1.42 3.03
CA LEU A 517 27.58 -2.26 3.05
C LEU A 517 26.41 -1.53 3.72
N GLU A 518 25.20 -1.85 3.28
CA GLU A 518 23.97 -1.36 3.91
C GLU A 518 23.68 -2.15 5.19
N PHE A 519 23.19 -1.46 6.22
CA PHE A 519 22.73 -2.07 7.46
C PHE A 519 21.21 -2.18 7.45
N ILE A 520 20.69 -3.40 7.39
CA ILE A 520 19.27 -3.70 7.12
C ILE A 520 18.62 -4.30 8.36
N TRP A 521 17.34 -3.93 8.60
CA TRP A 521 16.53 -4.44 9.69
C TRP A 521 15.12 -4.81 9.23
N ILE A 522 14.52 -5.84 9.86
CA ILE A 522 13.17 -6.30 9.57
C ILE A 522 12.43 -6.47 10.91
N PRO A 523 11.94 -5.37 11.52
CA PRO A 523 11.18 -5.45 12.77
C PRO A 523 9.77 -5.98 12.54
N TYR A 524 9.27 -6.77 13.50
CA TYR A 524 7.88 -7.18 13.48
C TYR A 524 6.93 -6.03 13.87
N TYR A 525 5.64 -6.20 13.62
CA TYR A 525 4.59 -5.22 13.88
C TYR A 525 4.65 -4.67 15.30
N LYS A 526 4.93 -3.38 15.43
CA LYS A 526 5.13 -2.64 16.71
C LYS A 526 6.25 -3.18 17.60
N ALA A 527 7.27 -3.80 17.03
CA ALA A 527 8.49 -4.14 17.73
C ALA A 527 9.13 -2.91 18.38
N ARG A 528 9.78 -3.06 19.54
CA ARG A 528 10.39 -1.91 20.20
C ARG A 528 11.48 -1.27 19.35
N GLY A 529 11.36 0.04 19.10
CA GLY A 529 12.29 0.85 18.34
C GLY A 529 12.04 0.88 16.83
N TYR A 530 11.01 0.19 16.32
CA TYR A 530 10.67 0.20 14.92
C TYR A 530 10.42 1.61 14.38
N ASP A 531 9.83 2.48 15.18
CA ASP A 531 9.52 3.87 14.87
C ASP A 531 10.75 4.79 14.80
N ARG A 532 11.90 4.32 15.30
CA ARG A 532 13.19 5.06 15.36
C ARG A 532 14.32 4.35 14.63
N TRP A 533 14.01 3.48 13.68
CA TRP A 533 14.99 2.64 13.00
C TRP A 533 16.15 3.42 12.36
N LYS A 534 15.89 4.62 11.80
CA LYS A 534 16.94 5.50 11.25
C LYS A 534 17.90 6.01 12.31
N GLU A 535 17.36 6.37 13.49
CA GLU A 535 18.17 6.84 14.63
C GLU A 535 19.06 5.74 15.21
N LEU A 536 18.70 4.49 14.99
CA LEU A 536 19.47 3.32 15.39
C LEU A 536 20.65 3.04 14.44
N GLY A 537 20.72 3.71 13.30
CA GLY A 537 21.80 3.59 12.32
C GLY A 537 21.55 2.58 11.22
N PHE A 538 20.32 2.12 11.03
CA PHE A 538 19.94 1.30 9.87
C PHE A 538 19.76 2.18 8.63
N ASP A 539 20.23 1.68 7.50
CA ASP A 539 20.08 2.34 6.19
C ASP A 539 18.75 2.00 5.54
N PHE A 540 18.25 0.79 5.80
CA PHE A 540 16.99 0.31 5.23
C PHE A 540 16.25 -0.60 6.21
N ALA A 541 14.92 -0.52 6.19
CA ALA A 541 14.08 -1.40 7.01
C ALA A 541 12.86 -1.89 6.23
N TYR A 542 12.48 -3.15 6.51
CA TYR A 542 11.25 -3.78 6.04
C TYR A 542 10.35 -4.05 7.23
N TYR A 543 9.08 -3.70 7.16
CA TYR A 543 8.14 -3.87 8.24
C TYR A 543 7.33 -5.15 8.08
N GLN A 544 7.40 -6.05 9.09
CA GLN A 544 6.63 -7.28 9.11
C GLN A 544 5.22 -6.99 9.60
N PRO A 545 4.15 -7.31 8.86
CA PRO A 545 2.78 -7.22 9.36
C PRO A 545 2.47 -8.19 10.50
N ASN A 546 3.21 -9.30 10.58
CA ASN A 546 3.01 -10.38 11.55
C ASN A 546 1.56 -10.87 11.57
N HIS A 547 1.03 -11.08 10.36
CA HIS A 547 -0.38 -11.42 10.13
C HIS A 547 -0.57 -12.88 9.75
N PHE A 548 0.30 -13.45 8.90
CA PHE A 548 0.07 -14.74 8.24
C PHE A 548 -0.15 -15.92 9.22
N PHE A 549 0.59 -15.95 10.32
CA PHE A 549 0.74 -17.12 11.20
C PHE A 549 -0.36 -17.27 12.24
N ASP A 550 -1.12 -16.22 12.54
CA ASP A 550 -2.18 -16.23 13.53
C ASP A 550 -3.52 -15.84 12.89
N LYS A 551 -4.42 -16.81 12.74
CA LYS A 551 -5.74 -16.63 12.12
C LYS A 551 -6.69 -15.74 12.92
N SER A 552 -6.38 -15.43 14.17
CA SER A 552 -7.16 -14.49 14.99
C SER A 552 -6.88 -13.02 14.61
N ILE A 553 -5.76 -12.76 13.93
CA ILE A 553 -5.39 -11.43 13.46
C ILE A 553 -6.19 -11.08 12.20
N PRO A 554 -6.98 -9.99 12.20
CA PRO A 554 -7.81 -9.63 11.06
C PRO A 554 -6.97 -9.12 9.88
N ASP A 555 -7.50 -9.24 8.65
CA ASP A 555 -6.82 -8.78 7.42
C ASP A 555 -6.59 -7.26 7.39
N SER A 556 -7.36 -6.47 8.16
CA SER A 556 -7.12 -5.03 8.32
C SER A 556 -5.73 -4.71 8.91
N ARG A 557 -5.09 -5.67 9.60
CA ARG A 557 -3.70 -5.55 10.05
C ARG A 557 -2.74 -5.27 8.90
N LEU A 558 -3.00 -5.82 7.71
CA LEU A 558 -2.16 -5.60 6.53
C LEU A 558 -2.25 -4.16 6.05
N ASP A 559 -3.47 -3.59 6.06
CA ASP A 559 -3.67 -2.20 5.69
C ASP A 559 -3.00 -1.26 6.71
N ASP A 560 -3.17 -1.53 8.02
CA ASP A 560 -2.53 -0.77 9.10
C ASP A 560 -0.99 -0.81 8.99
N ALA A 561 -0.42 -1.99 8.72
CA ALA A 561 1.02 -2.15 8.56
C ALA A 561 1.56 -1.42 7.32
N CYS A 562 0.85 -1.47 6.19
CA CYS A 562 1.21 -0.73 4.99
C CYS A 562 1.24 0.78 5.22
N GLU A 563 0.23 1.33 5.90
CA GLU A 563 0.15 2.75 6.21
C GLU A 563 1.23 3.18 7.19
N GLU A 564 1.47 2.39 8.22
CA GLU A 564 2.50 2.67 9.23
C GLU A 564 3.90 2.61 8.62
N ALA A 565 4.21 1.58 7.83
CA ALA A 565 5.47 1.48 7.10
C ALA A 565 5.71 2.69 6.19
N LEU A 566 4.69 3.09 5.41
CA LEU A 566 4.77 4.27 4.56
C LEU A 566 5.05 5.54 5.37
N SER A 567 4.39 5.73 6.52
CA SER A 567 4.56 6.89 7.38
C SER A 567 5.96 6.99 7.98
N LEU A 568 6.58 5.85 8.29
CA LEU A 568 7.92 5.74 8.88
C LEU A 568 9.04 5.64 7.83
N GLY A 569 8.68 5.62 6.54
CA GLY A 569 9.62 5.44 5.45
C GLY A 569 10.29 4.07 5.48
N MET A 570 9.52 3.03 5.79
CA MET A 570 9.92 1.62 5.75
C MET A 570 9.33 0.93 4.52
N ALA A 571 10.01 -0.08 4.01
CA ALA A 571 9.48 -1.02 3.03
C ALA A 571 8.62 -2.09 3.72
N MET A 572 8.07 -3.03 2.97
CA MET A 572 7.19 -4.07 3.51
C MET A 572 7.80 -5.45 3.41
N GLU A 573 7.44 -6.32 4.35
CA GLU A 573 7.66 -7.75 4.24
C GLU A 573 6.36 -8.49 3.89
N PHE A 574 6.47 -9.37 2.89
CA PHE A 574 5.43 -10.33 2.52
C PHE A 574 5.68 -11.65 3.25
N GLU A 575 4.73 -12.12 4.04
CA GLU A 575 4.90 -13.31 4.88
C GLU A 575 4.02 -14.46 4.42
N CYS A 576 4.62 -15.64 4.30
CA CYS A 576 3.91 -16.91 4.16
C CYS A 576 4.77 -18.09 4.65
N ASP A 577 4.20 -19.28 4.76
CA ASP A 577 4.89 -20.54 4.98
C ASP A 577 4.20 -21.68 4.23
N SER A 578 4.56 -22.92 4.51
CA SER A 578 3.98 -24.10 3.85
C SER A 578 2.45 -24.26 4.09
N LYS A 579 1.86 -23.53 5.03
CA LYS A 579 0.39 -23.46 5.19
C LYS A 579 -0.29 -22.63 4.09
N ALA A 580 0.46 -21.90 3.27
CA ALA A 580 -0.07 -21.24 2.10
C ALA A 580 -0.50 -22.21 0.98
N LEU A 581 -0.11 -23.48 1.05
CA LEU A 581 -0.59 -24.52 0.16
C LEU A 581 -2.13 -24.69 0.29
N PHE A 582 -2.81 -24.71 -0.83
CA PHE A 582 -4.28 -24.87 -0.88
C PHE A 582 -4.74 -26.15 -0.16
N ASN A 583 -3.99 -27.24 -0.32
CA ASN A 583 -4.29 -28.57 0.23
C ASN A 583 -3.61 -28.85 1.58
N ALA A 584 -3.01 -27.86 2.23
CA ALA A 584 -2.37 -28.06 3.52
C ALA A 584 -3.42 -28.31 4.61
N ASP A 585 -3.08 -29.15 5.59
CA ASP A 585 -3.82 -29.21 6.84
C ASP A 585 -3.81 -27.83 7.49
N ASP A 586 -4.98 -27.32 7.89
CA ASP A 586 -5.12 -25.97 8.43
C ASP A 586 -4.60 -24.86 7.47
N SER A 587 -4.95 -24.96 6.18
CA SER A 587 -4.49 -24.04 5.13
C SER A 587 -4.75 -22.58 5.47
N SER A 588 -3.76 -21.75 5.19
CA SER A 588 -3.79 -20.27 5.24
C SER A 588 -3.70 -19.67 3.82
N TYR A 589 -4.13 -20.39 2.79
CA TYR A 589 -4.11 -19.94 1.40
C TYR A 589 -4.77 -18.58 1.20
N SER A 590 -5.95 -18.35 1.80
CA SER A 590 -6.66 -17.07 1.72
C SER A 590 -5.88 -15.91 2.34
N ARG A 591 -5.01 -16.17 3.31
CA ARG A 591 -4.18 -15.12 3.93
C ARG A 591 -3.03 -14.69 3.01
N MET A 592 -2.48 -15.61 2.22
CA MET A 592 -1.52 -15.23 1.17
C MET A 592 -2.19 -14.34 0.12
N GLN A 593 -3.44 -14.65 -0.28
CA GLN A 593 -4.21 -13.80 -1.18
C GLN A 593 -4.48 -12.42 -0.55
N ALA A 594 -4.78 -12.37 0.76
CA ALA A 594 -4.99 -11.11 1.48
C ALA A 594 -3.75 -10.20 1.42
N TYR A 595 -2.52 -10.77 1.53
CA TYR A 595 -1.28 -10.01 1.32
C TYR A 595 -1.19 -9.42 -0.09
N ILE A 596 -1.44 -10.22 -1.11
CA ILE A 596 -1.40 -9.77 -2.51
C ILE A 596 -2.37 -8.60 -2.72
N ASP A 597 -3.59 -8.74 -2.19
CA ASP A 597 -4.65 -7.73 -2.35
C ASP A 597 -4.33 -6.44 -1.57
N ALA A 598 -3.85 -6.56 -0.33
CA ALA A 598 -3.43 -5.40 0.47
C ALA A 598 -2.27 -4.65 -0.19
N PHE A 599 -1.23 -5.36 -0.63
CA PHE A 599 -0.07 -4.76 -1.27
C PHE A 599 -0.41 -4.10 -2.62
N ARG A 600 -1.43 -4.60 -3.33
CA ARG A 600 -1.98 -3.91 -4.51
C ARG A 600 -2.72 -2.64 -4.14
N ARG A 601 -3.61 -2.70 -3.13
CA ARG A 601 -4.37 -1.52 -2.68
C ARG A 601 -3.46 -0.37 -2.25
N HIS A 602 -2.41 -0.69 -1.51
CA HIS A 602 -1.44 0.30 -0.99
C HIS A 602 -0.29 0.62 -1.96
N ASN A 603 -0.34 0.16 -3.21
CA ASN A 603 0.70 0.35 -4.22
C ASN A 603 2.10 -0.15 -3.80
N VAL A 604 2.20 -1.08 -2.87
CA VAL A 604 3.48 -1.64 -2.41
C VAL A 604 4.23 -2.27 -3.58
N PHE A 605 3.58 -3.12 -4.38
CA PHE A 605 4.19 -3.72 -5.57
C PHE A 605 4.65 -2.69 -6.61
N ALA A 606 4.03 -1.52 -6.68
CA ALA A 606 4.36 -0.51 -7.67
C ALA A 606 5.43 0.48 -7.24
N SER A 607 5.69 0.62 -5.93
CA SER A 607 6.51 1.71 -5.41
C SER A 607 7.49 1.35 -4.29
N SER A 608 7.45 0.14 -3.70
CA SER A 608 8.30 -0.29 -2.58
C SER A 608 9.35 -1.32 -3.01
N SER A 609 10.48 -1.44 -2.31
CA SER A 609 11.18 -2.71 -2.19
C SER A 609 10.37 -3.65 -1.30
N ILE A 610 10.49 -4.97 -1.47
CA ILE A 610 9.73 -5.95 -0.69
C ILE A 610 10.67 -7.06 -0.22
N ALA A 611 10.61 -7.41 1.07
CA ALA A 611 11.19 -8.64 1.60
C ALA A 611 10.14 -9.76 1.56
N TYR A 612 10.56 -11.00 1.35
CA TYR A 612 9.66 -12.14 1.27
C TYR A 612 10.09 -13.22 2.25
N TYR A 613 9.34 -13.34 3.34
CA TYR A 613 9.45 -14.46 4.25
C TYR A 613 8.55 -15.59 3.74
N THR A 614 9.15 -16.72 3.41
CA THR A 614 8.43 -17.88 2.86
C THR A 614 8.53 -19.10 3.77
N GLY A 615 8.68 -18.89 5.08
CA GLY A 615 9.07 -19.96 5.98
C GLY A 615 10.42 -20.55 5.57
N SER A 616 10.68 -21.79 5.92
CA SER A 616 11.92 -22.43 5.50
C SER A 616 11.85 -23.01 4.08
N LYS A 617 10.65 -23.26 3.50
CA LYS A 617 10.55 -24.01 2.24
C LYS A 617 9.22 -23.90 1.49
N ALA A 618 8.41 -22.89 1.74
CA ALA A 618 7.07 -22.80 1.13
C ALA A 618 7.10 -22.86 -0.41
N LEU A 619 8.02 -22.16 -1.06
CA LEU A 619 8.13 -22.20 -2.52
C LEU A 619 8.55 -23.59 -3.04
N ILE A 620 9.45 -24.28 -2.32
CA ILE A 620 9.83 -25.65 -2.65
C ILE A 620 8.62 -26.58 -2.51
N ASP A 621 7.86 -26.44 -1.42
CA ASP A 621 6.69 -27.26 -1.16
C ASP A 621 5.58 -27.02 -2.19
N MET A 622 5.37 -25.78 -2.65
CA MET A 622 4.43 -25.46 -3.70
C MET A 622 4.82 -26.10 -5.04
N VAL A 623 6.09 -26.10 -5.38
CA VAL A 623 6.60 -26.77 -6.60
C VAL A 623 6.48 -28.31 -6.49
N LYS A 624 6.71 -28.87 -5.30
CA LYS A 624 6.62 -30.32 -5.06
C LYS A 624 5.18 -30.84 -4.93
N ASN A 625 4.23 -29.96 -4.60
CA ASN A 625 2.81 -30.30 -4.46
C ASN A 625 1.96 -29.52 -5.49
N PRO A 626 2.09 -29.82 -6.78
CA PRO A 626 1.41 -29.07 -7.81
C PRO A 626 -0.11 -29.31 -7.73
N SER A 627 -0.86 -28.21 -7.60
CA SER A 627 -2.31 -28.14 -7.83
C SER A 627 -2.59 -26.94 -8.70
N ALA A 628 -3.78 -26.87 -9.29
CA ALA A 628 -4.17 -25.73 -10.10
C ALA A 628 -4.15 -24.42 -9.27
N GLU A 629 -4.60 -24.50 -8.03
CA GLU A 629 -4.67 -23.39 -7.10
C GLU A 629 -3.25 -22.94 -6.65
N ASN A 630 -2.38 -23.88 -6.28
CA ASN A 630 -1.00 -23.57 -5.90
C ASN A 630 -0.23 -22.95 -7.07
N GLN A 631 -0.39 -23.48 -8.29
CA GLN A 631 0.22 -22.90 -9.49
C GLN A 631 -0.33 -21.50 -9.77
N ALA A 632 -1.65 -21.30 -9.65
CA ALA A 632 -2.28 -20.01 -9.94
C ALA A 632 -1.80 -18.89 -8.99
N ILE A 633 -1.75 -19.13 -7.69
CA ILE A 633 -1.28 -18.11 -6.73
C ILE A 633 0.22 -17.84 -6.88
N MET A 634 1.02 -18.86 -7.23
CA MET A 634 2.42 -18.70 -7.49
C MET A 634 2.68 -17.95 -8.81
N ASP A 635 1.94 -18.24 -9.86
CA ASP A 635 2.02 -17.51 -11.12
C ASP A 635 1.62 -16.05 -10.94
N GLU A 636 0.60 -15.78 -10.11
CA GLU A 636 0.18 -14.43 -9.77
C GLU A 636 1.27 -13.65 -9.04
N LEU A 637 1.85 -14.23 -7.98
CA LEU A 637 2.95 -13.60 -7.24
C LEU A 637 4.19 -13.43 -8.11
N ALA A 638 4.60 -14.46 -8.84
CA ALA A 638 5.75 -14.41 -9.74
C ALA A 638 5.58 -13.35 -10.83
N LYS A 639 4.38 -13.25 -11.41
CA LYS A 639 4.07 -12.21 -12.40
C LYS A 639 4.20 -10.80 -11.80
N LEU A 640 3.71 -10.60 -10.58
CA LEU A 640 3.88 -9.32 -9.88
C LEU A 640 5.37 -8.98 -9.72
N ILE A 641 6.20 -9.93 -9.28
CA ILE A 641 7.65 -9.75 -9.10
C ILE A 641 8.34 -9.47 -10.46
N VAL A 642 8.01 -10.23 -11.50
CA VAL A 642 8.59 -10.05 -12.85
C VAL A 642 8.22 -8.70 -13.46
N ASP A 643 6.95 -8.30 -13.34
CA ASP A 643 6.46 -7.03 -13.90
C ASP A 643 7.09 -5.80 -13.19
N ARG A 644 7.46 -5.93 -11.92
CA ARG A 644 8.16 -4.90 -11.14
C ARG A 644 9.53 -4.57 -11.74
N ARG A 645 10.24 -5.52 -12.34
CA ARG A 645 11.53 -5.27 -13.02
C ARG A 645 11.41 -4.34 -14.21
N LYS A 646 10.26 -4.31 -14.87
CA LYS A 646 9.98 -3.43 -16.01
C LYS A 646 9.59 -2.02 -15.55
N ASN A 647 9.33 -1.84 -14.26
CA ASN A 647 8.89 -0.57 -13.68
C ASN A 647 10.09 0.32 -13.32
N LYS A 648 10.43 1.26 -14.20
CA LYS A 648 11.51 2.23 -13.99
C LYS A 648 11.32 3.12 -12.75
N ASN A 649 10.12 3.22 -12.21
CA ASN A 649 9.87 3.96 -10.98
C ASN A 649 10.48 3.28 -9.73
N LEU A 650 10.88 2.02 -9.84
CA LEU A 650 11.57 1.27 -8.79
C LEU A 650 13.11 1.35 -8.90
N ASP A 651 13.65 2.00 -9.93
CA ASP A 651 15.09 2.20 -10.03
C ASP A 651 15.55 3.19 -8.95
N VAL A 652 16.57 2.81 -8.21
CA VAL A 652 17.28 3.71 -7.28
C VAL A 652 18.19 4.59 -8.13
N LYS A 653 17.99 5.91 -8.03
CA LYS A 653 18.80 6.91 -8.75
C LYS A 653 20.16 7.08 -8.12
#